data_05bd99ab7db2ae65a00dd6123bd526d9
#
_entry.id   05bd99ab7db2ae65a00dd6123bd526d9
#
_cell.length_a   1.000
_cell.length_b   1.000
_cell.length_c   1.000
_cell.angle_alpha   90.00
_cell.angle_beta   90.00
_cell.angle_gamma   90.00
#
_symmetry.space_group_name_H-M   'P 1'
#
loop_
_entity.id
_entity.type
_entity.pdbx_description
1 polymer ?
#
loop_
_entity_poly.entity_id
_entity_poly.type
_entity_poly.pdbx_seq_one_letter_code
_entity_poly.pdbx_strand_id
1 'polypeptide(L)'
;MDKRTNVITKNPINFIGTRFLKLYLLIGFILRIILMWNVPEDSSFSFWEIIRFLSVGFVTDICMAILLALPLQIINLGLNEAKYHRVTGWIIELLLTIAFAYVLFFHTIFHEYGGSAPKIARIFLGWKLFSFSIRFFIPRTRETWRKISLYITWAVYVFLLLCVTAGEYIFWGEFGVRYNFIAVDYLVYTHEVIGNIMESYSIVPLIGITLLLTAAIIFLQSRHYKLKVTHLYNAKKFLIHFSIYMVLAISSYFILQGTHALQSNNQYVTQLEQNGACDFVIAFQSNMLEYDKFYTMLPKQQCVSLYRQLSGLNNEGKKAIGESLAPQRPNIVLITVESLSADFLTRYGNKENLTPQLDKLMQGSIVFDSLYAAGNRTVRGLEALSLCIPPSAGESIIKRKANRMGNLSIGRILSHLGYKSQFIYGGDSYFDNMGDFFSHNGYEVIDRKDIPNNQVTFANIWGVCDEDIFNKSLQVFEKNYQSKLPFFAQIMTTSNHRPYTYPSGRIKVDGDPNTREAAVKYTDYAIGKFINDARKKAWFQNTVFVVIADHCASSAGKTSLPIDRYHIPCLIYAPTILQPRKIETICSQIDVMPTLLSLLKLRCTVSFTGQNILAPTYPSRAFMATYQDLGYLEGNRLTVLSPVRNIRQYIVRPLHDGTFEEQPTKQMNQELIRKAQAYYQYTNLYVKAQ
;
A
#
# COMPACT_ATOMS: atom_id res chain seq x y z
N MET A 1 63.21 30.39 4.17
CA MET A 1 62.81 29.04 4.66
C MET A 1 61.42 29.15 5.26
N ASP A 2 60.48 28.80 4.47
CA ASP A 2 59.04 29.02 4.77
C ASP A 2 58.48 27.77 5.51
N LYS A 3 58.22 27.92 6.78
CA LYS A 3 57.51 26.90 7.61
C LYS A 3 56.07 26.79 7.17
N ARG A 4 55.78 26.31 6.00
CA ARG A 4 54.43 25.92 5.61
C ARG A 4 54.15 24.51 6.06
N THR A 5 53.86 24.43 7.35
CA THR A 5 52.83 23.57 7.92
C THR A 5 52.45 22.35 7.11
N ASN A 6 52.84 21.19 7.59
CA ASN A 6 52.20 19.90 7.33
C ASN A 6 50.71 19.95 7.71
N VAL A 7 49.88 20.61 6.92
CA VAL A 7 48.43 20.43 6.98
C VAL A 7 48.18 19.06 6.34
N ILE A 8 47.98 18.06 7.17
CA ILE A 8 47.45 16.77 6.74
C ILE A 8 46.20 17.09 5.93
N THR A 9 46.33 17.01 4.61
CA THR A 9 45.20 17.19 3.69
C THR A 9 44.27 16.02 3.88
N LYS A 10 43.28 16.19 4.81
CA LYS A 10 42.21 15.20 4.97
C LYS A 10 41.53 15.07 3.61
N ASN A 11 41.52 13.84 3.08
CA ASN A 11 40.90 13.55 1.82
C ASN A 11 39.42 13.98 1.84
N PRO A 12 38.98 14.92 0.98
CA PRO A 12 37.58 15.40 1.04
C PRO A 12 36.55 14.28 0.85
N ILE A 13 36.91 13.17 0.17
CA ILE A 13 36.06 11.98 0.05
C ILE A 13 35.70 11.43 1.43
N ASN A 14 36.70 11.24 2.31
CA ASN A 14 36.46 10.71 3.66
C ASN A 14 35.71 11.70 4.55
N PHE A 15 35.83 13.00 4.29
CA PHE A 15 35.30 14.02 5.14
C PHE A 15 33.77 14.18 5.01
N ILE A 16 33.23 14.22 3.78
CA ILE A 16 31.77 14.34 3.57
C ILE A 16 31.10 13.01 3.88
N GLY A 17 31.68 11.89 3.46
CA GLY A 17 31.14 10.56 3.74
C GLY A 17 31.05 10.25 5.24
N THR A 18 32.08 10.57 6.02
CA THR A 18 32.06 10.35 7.48
C THR A 18 31.07 11.27 8.20
N ARG A 19 30.85 12.50 7.71
CA ARG A 19 29.82 13.39 8.28
C ARG A 19 28.41 12.91 8.01
N PHE A 20 28.17 12.50 6.77
CA PHE A 20 26.88 11.92 6.41
C PHE A 20 26.62 10.66 7.24
N LEU A 21 27.58 9.75 7.33
CA LEU A 21 27.47 8.55 8.14
C LEU A 21 27.09 8.87 9.59
N LYS A 22 27.82 9.79 10.25
CA LYS A 22 27.53 10.19 11.64
C LYS A 22 26.13 10.79 11.80
N LEU A 23 25.72 11.66 10.86
CA LEU A 23 24.42 12.28 10.89
C LEU A 23 23.31 11.23 10.66
N TYR A 24 23.48 10.37 9.68
CA TYR A 24 22.53 9.30 9.35
C TYR A 24 22.34 8.34 10.53
N LEU A 25 23.44 7.90 11.17
CA LEU A 25 23.36 7.03 12.33
C LEU A 25 22.68 7.69 13.53
N LEU A 26 22.95 8.99 13.78
CA LEU A 26 22.30 9.73 14.86
C LEU A 26 20.80 9.84 14.61
N ILE A 27 20.39 10.23 13.41
CA ILE A 27 18.98 10.37 13.05
C ILE A 27 18.29 9.00 13.02
N GLY A 28 18.92 7.97 12.46
CA GLY A 28 18.38 6.60 12.42
C GLY A 28 18.17 6.03 13.84
N PHE A 29 19.13 6.26 14.75
CA PHE A 29 19.00 5.85 16.14
C PHE A 29 17.84 6.57 16.85
N ILE A 30 17.74 7.89 16.71
CA ILE A 30 16.65 8.69 17.30
C ILE A 30 15.29 8.24 16.74
N LEU A 31 15.20 8.09 15.42
CA LEU A 31 13.96 7.61 14.78
C LEU A 31 13.56 6.24 15.33
N ARG A 32 14.49 5.28 15.43
CA ARG A 32 14.21 3.94 15.94
C ARG A 32 13.67 3.96 17.36
N ILE A 33 14.20 4.81 18.23
CA ILE A 33 13.67 5.00 19.60
C ILE A 33 12.26 5.60 19.56
N ILE A 34 12.03 6.60 18.71
CA ILE A 34 10.69 7.20 18.55
C ILE A 34 9.69 6.16 18.03
N LEU A 35 10.05 5.37 17.02
CA LEU A 35 9.18 4.32 16.49
C LEU A 35 8.89 3.22 17.52
N MET A 36 9.88 2.85 18.35
CA MET A 36 9.70 1.91 19.45
C MET A 36 8.65 2.40 20.46
N TRP A 37 8.65 3.69 20.79
CA TRP A 37 7.65 4.27 21.72
C TRP A 37 6.25 4.44 21.10
N ASN A 38 6.15 4.42 19.78
CA ASN A 38 4.87 4.51 19.06
C ASN A 38 4.33 3.13 18.63
N VAL A 39 4.73 2.07 19.30
CA VAL A 39 4.13 0.73 19.16
C VAL A 39 2.96 0.61 20.15
N PRO A 40 1.85 -0.06 19.81
CA PRO A 40 0.72 -0.27 20.71
C PRO A 40 1.12 -0.86 22.08
N GLU A 41 0.43 -0.46 23.15
CA GLU A 41 0.78 -0.81 24.55
C GLU A 41 0.78 -2.33 24.84
N ASP A 42 0.00 -3.10 24.08
CA ASP A 42 -0.06 -4.55 24.16
C ASP A 42 1.20 -5.27 23.58
N SER A 43 2.13 -4.50 23.00
CA SER A 43 3.33 -5.00 22.32
C SER A 43 4.60 -4.72 23.16
N SER A 44 4.73 -5.39 24.29
CA SER A 44 5.95 -5.29 25.12
C SER A 44 7.17 -5.94 24.46
N PHE A 45 8.34 -5.32 24.66
CA PHE A 45 9.62 -5.87 24.22
C PHE A 45 10.40 -6.45 25.39
N SER A 46 10.97 -7.63 25.21
CA SER A 46 11.95 -8.16 26.13
C SER A 46 13.29 -7.40 26.02
N PHE A 47 14.09 -7.42 27.08
CA PHE A 47 15.42 -6.80 27.08
C PHE A 47 16.31 -7.30 25.92
N TRP A 48 16.24 -8.58 25.59
CA TRP A 48 17.03 -9.17 24.50
C TRP A 48 16.54 -8.74 23.11
N GLU A 49 15.25 -8.54 22.94
CA GLU A 49 14.70 -7.98 21.70
C GLU A 49 15.14 -6.54 21.49
N ILE A 50 15.19 -5.73 22.56
CA ILE A 50 15.72 -4.35 22.49
C ILE A 50 17.18 -4.34 22.05
N ILE A 51 18.04 -5.17 22.67
CA ILE A 51 19.44 -5.30 22.27
C ILE A 51 19.54 -5.74 20.81
N ARG A 52 18.73 -6.70 20.39
CA ARG A 52 18.75 -7.26 19.07
C ARG A 52 18.41 -6.20 18.01
N PHE A 53 17.26 -5.52 18.11
CA PHE A 53 16.89 -4.54 17.08
C PHE A 53 17.77 -3.28 17.10
N LEU A 54 18.34 -2.89 18.24
CA LEU A 54 19.32 -1.81 18.27
C LEU A 54 20.63 -2.22 17.59
N SER A 55 21.12 -3.43 17.82
CA SER A 55 22.37 -3.91 17.23
C SER A 55 22.26 -4.18 15.72
N VAL A 56 21.25 -4.94 15.33
CA VAL A 56 21.00 -5.25 13.89
C VAL A 56 20.64 -3.96 13.16
N GLY A 57 19.77 -3.12 13.71
CA GLY A 57 19.39 -1.86 13.15
C GLY A 57 20.56 -0.88 13.00
N PHE A 58 21.52 -0.86 13.92
CA PHE A 58 22.74 -0.06 13.78
C PHE A 58 23.60 -0.53 12.60
N VAL A 59 23.70 -1.83 12.39
CA VAL A 59 24.43 -2.40 11.24
C VAL A 59 23.72 -2.06 9.93
N THR A 60 22.39 -2.19 9.85
CA THR A 60 21.62 -1.81 8.66
C THR A 60 21.75 -0.32 8.35
N ASP A 61 21.74 0.54 9.38
CA ASP A 61 21.92 1.99 9.20
C ASP A 61 23.31 2.34 8.69
N ILE A 62 24.38 1.68 9.18
CA ILE A 62 25.74 1.84 8.64
C ILE A 62 25.79 1.47 7.15
N CYS A 63 25.29 0.29 6.82
CA CYS A 63 25.29 -0.20 5.44
C CYS A 63 24.52 0.73 4.50
N MET A 64 23.34 1.17 4.92
CA MET A 64 22.53 2.09 4.13
C MET A 64 23.18 3.47 3.98
N ALA A 65 23.79 4.00 5.04
CA ALA A 65 24.52 5.26 4.98
C ALA A 65 25.71 5.20 4.00
N ILE A 66 26.43 4.07 3.94
CA ILE A 66 27.51 3.87 2.96
C ILE A 66 26.94 3.91 1.53
N LEU A 67 25.83 3.24 1.26
CA LEU A 67 25.21 3.23 -0.07
C LEU A 67 24.69 4.62 -0.46
N LEU A 68 23.98 5.30 0.43
CA LEU A 68 23.45 6.64 0.19
C LEU A 68 24.54 7.71 0.05
N ALA A 69 25.72 7.51 0.64
CA ALA A 69 26.84 8.42 0.46
C ALA A 69 27.58 8.22 -0.89
N LEU A 70 27.31 7.16 -1.66
CA LEU A 70 27.97 6.89 -2.94
C LEU A 70 27.78 8.05 -3.95
N PRO A 71 26.57 8.60 -4.18
CA PRO A 71 26.42 9.77 -5.05
C PRO A 71 27.19 11.01 -4.55
N LEU A 72 27.27 11.22 -3.23
CA LEU A 72 28.10 12.29 -2.65
C LEU A 72 29.58 12.13 -3.03
N GLN A 73 30.10 10.92 -3.01
CA GLN A 73 31.47 10.64 -3.42
C GLN A 73 31.66 10.95 -4.91
N ILE A 74 30.73 10.55 -5.76
CA ILE A 74 30.77 10.83 -7.21
C ILE A 74 30.70 12.33 -7.49
N ILE A 75 29.79 13.08 -6.82
CA ILE A 75 29.69 14.54 -6.96
C ILE A 75 31.01 15.21 -6.54
N ASN A 76 31.58 14.75 -5.44
CA ASN A 76 32.83 15.28 -4.94
C ASN A 76 34.01 15.08 -5.91
N LEU A 77 34.03 13.94 -6.62
CA LEU A 77 34.91 13.70 -7.76
C LEU A 77 34.80 14.76 -8.83
N GLY A 78 33.56 15.06 -9.20
CA GLY A 78 33.24 16.07 -10.19
C GLY A 78 33.74 17.49 -9.83
N LEU A 79 34.14 17.75 -8.58
CA LEU A 79 34.69 19.02 -8.14
C LEU A 79 36.23 19.12 -8.29
N ASN A 80 36.91 18.07 -8.80
CA ASN A 80 38.35 18.03 -8.96
C ASN A 80 38.84 19.07 -10.02
N GLU A 81 40.04 19.63 -9.79
CA GLU A 81 40.71 20.58 -10.68
C GLU A 81 41.17 19.92 -12.00
N ALA A 82 41.47 18.61 -12.01
CA ALA A 82 41.97 17.88 -13.17
C ALA A 82 41.12 18.02 -14.44
N LYS A 83 39.80 18.22 -14.28
CA LYS A 83 38.87 18.43 -15.41
C LYS A 83 39.07 19.74 -16.16
N TYR A 84 39.78 20.70 -15.56
CA TYR A 84 40.12 21.99 -16.18
C TYR A 84 41.52 22.03 -16.78
N HIS A 85 42.25 20.89 -16.78
CA HIS A 85 43.50 20.77 -17.50
C HIS A 85 43.25 21.03 -19.00
N ARG A 86 44.22 21.68 -19.69
CA ARG A 86 44.01 22.19 -21.04
C ARG A 86 43.36 21.19 -22.00
N VAL A 87 43.92 19.98 -22.09
CA VAL A 87 43.38 18.93 -22.98
C VAL A 87 42.00 18.43 -22.49
N THR A 88 41.91 18.02 -21.22
CA THR A 88 40.66 17.49 -20.64
C THR A 88 39.55 18.52 -20.65
N GLY A 89 39.88 19.80 -20.38
CA GLY A 89 38.93 20.89 -20.39
C GLY A 89 38.30 21.12 -21.76
N TRP A 90 39.12 21.14 -22.82
CA TRP A 90 38.58 21.26 -24.18
C TRP A 90 37.76 20.05 -24.62
N ILE A 91 38.14 18.83 -24.23
CA ILE A 91 37.33 17.64 -24.51
C ILE A 91 35.96 17.73 -23.84
N ILE A 92 35.92 18.13 -22.58
CA ILE A 92 34.65 18.27 -21.85
C ILE A 92 33.80 19.40 -22.45
N GLU A 93 34.41 20.55 -22.79
CA GLU A 93 33.71 21.67 -23.42
C GLU A 93 33.08 21.25 -24.76
N LEU A 94 33.83 20.54 -25.59
CA LEU A 94 33.36 20.00 -26.87
C LEU A 94 32.20 19.01 -26.68
N LEU A 95 32.32 18.07 -25.74
CA LEU A 95 31.27 17.10 -25.47
C LEU A 95 29.98 17.75 -24.94
N LEU A 96 30.11 18.73 -24.05
CA LEU A 96 28.96 19.49 -23.56
C LEU A 96 28.29 20.31 -24.67
N THR A 97 29.10 20.92 -25.56
CA THR A 97 28.60 21.67 -26.72
C THR A 97 27.84 20.75 -27.69
N ILE A 98 28.41 19.58 -28.00
CA ILE A 98 27.74 18.58 -28.86
C ILE A 98 26.45 18.09 -28.21
N ALA A 99 26.49 17.75 -26.92
CA ALA A 99 25.30 17.28 -26.20
C ALA A 99 24.18 18.33 -26.15
N PHE A 100 24.55 19.60 -25.91
CA PHE A 100 23.59 20.70 -25.90
C PHE A 100 23.01 20.97 -27.29
N ALA A 101 23.85 20.99 -28.34
CA ALA A 101 23.41 21.11 -29.71
C ALA A 101 22.50 19.97 -30.13
N TYR A 102 22.82 18.74 -29.73
CA TYR A 102 21.98 17.57 -30.01
C TYR A 102 20.57 17.72 -29.43
N VAL A 103 20.45 18.10 -28.15
CA VAL A 103 19.13 18.29 -27.51
C VAL A 103 18.39 19.54 -28.02
N LEU A 104 19.14 20.53 -28.54
CA LEU A 104 18.56 21.75 -29.08
C LEU A 104 17.96 21.55 -30.48
N PHE A 105 18.66 20.83 -31.37
CA PHE A 105 18.34 20.74 -32.79
C PHE A 105 17.72 19.42 -33.24
N PHE A 106 17.85 18.34 -32.45
CA PHE A 106 17.38 17.01 -32.85
C PHE A 106 16.25 16.53 -31.95
N HIS A 107 15.41 15.64 -32.52
CA HIS A 107 14.40 14.90 -31.79
C HIS A 107 15.10 13.83 -30.94
N THR A 108 15.02 13.90 -29.63
CA THR A 108 15.72 13.05 -28.70
C THR A 108 14.75 12.22 -27.87
N ILE A 109 15.26 11.21 -27.14
CA ILE A 109 14.50 10.40 -26.17
C ILE A 109 13.67 11.27 -25.17
N PHE A 110 14.11 12.49 -24.87
CA PHE A 110 13.34 13.42 -24.01
C PHE A 110 12.03 13.87 -24.63
N HIS A 111 11.90 13.85 -25.96
CA HIS A 111 10.66 14.15 -26.67
C HIS A 111 9.68 12.99 -26.60
N GLU A 112 10.18 11.73 -26.56
CA GLU A 112 9.36 10.53 -26.40
C GLU A 112 8.70 10.48 -25.02
N TYR A 113 9.36 10.97 -23.97
CA TYR A 113 8.78 11.12 -22.64
C TYR A 113 7.72 12.23 -22.56
N GLY A 114 7.65 13.13 -23.52
CA GLY A 114 6.65 14.19 -23.61
C GLY A 114 6.75 15.26 -22.52
N GLY A 115 5.72 16.09 -22.42
CA GLY A 115 5.59 17.12 -21.39
C GLY A 115 6.73 18.13 -21.31
N SER A 116 7.26 18.39 -20.11
CA SER A 116 8.34 19.35 -19.86
C SER A 116 9.74 18.76 -20.00
N ALA A 117 9.90 17.47 -20.26
CA ALA A 117 11.21 16.81 -20.29
C ALA A 117 12.19 17.42 -21.29
N PRO A 118 11.83 17.75 -22.54
CA PRO A 118 12.73 18.40 -23.49
C PRO A 118 13.17 19.79 -23.02
N LYS A 119 12.28 20.58 -22.42
CA LYS A 119 12.61 21.91 -21.88
C LYS A 119 13.62 21.82 -20.75
N ILE A 120 13.38 20.90 -19.81
CA ILE A 120 14.27 20.66 -18.67
C ILE A 120 15.65 20.22 -19.14
N ALA A 121 15.74 19.29 -20.12
CA ALA A 121 16.98 18.82 -20.67
C ALA A 121 17.80 19.96 -21.33
N ARG A 122 17.15 20.84 -22.11
CA ARG A 122 17.77 22.03 -22.73
C ARG A 122 18.32 23.00 -21.69
N ILE A 123 17.51 23.34 -20.68
CA ILE A 123 17.92 24.24 -19.60
C ILE A 123 19.10 23.64 -18.82
N PHE A 124 19.03 22.37 -18.49
CA PHE A 124 20.07 21.69 -17.73
C PHE A 124 21.41 21.61 -18.48
N LEU A 125 21.40 21.17 -19.75
CA LEU A 125 22.61 21.10 -20.55
C LEU A 125 23.18 22.48 -20.88
N GLY A 126 22.33 23.44 -21.20
CA GLY A 126 22.75 24.85 -21.40
C GLY A 126 23.41 25.44 -20.15
N TRP A 127 22.82 25.21 -18.97
CA TRP A 127 23.41 25.59 -17.69
C TRP A 127 24.73 24.89 -17.42
N LYS A 128 24.84 23.59 -17.72
CA LYS A 128 26.08 22.81 -17.55
C LYS A 128 27.19 23.33 -18.45
N LEU A 129 26.91 23.58 -19.72
CA LEU A 129 27.83 24.17 -20.67
C LEU A 129 28.28 25.56 -20.19
N PHE A 130 27.36 26.48 -19.99
CA PHE A 130 27.64 27.86 -19.56
C PHE A 130 28.47 27.87 -18.25
N SER A 131 28.06 27.13 -17.24
CA SER A 131 28.78 27.14 -15.98
C SER A 131 30.13 26.43 -16.03
N PHE A 132 30.34 25.47 -16.96
CA PHE A 132 31.64 24.86 -17.18
C PHE A 132 32.56 25.79 -17.93
N SER A 133 32.08 26.44 -19.01
CA SER A 133 32.84 27.44 -19.79
C SER A 133 33.38 28.56 -18.90
N ILE A 134 32.53 29.16 -18.04
CA ILE A 134 32.98 30.19 -17.09
C ILE A 134 34.16 29.71 -16.25
N ARG A 135 34.06 28.52 -15.70
CA ARG A 135 35.11 27.94 -14.81
C ARG A 135 36.34 27.51 -15.59
N PHE A 136 36.18 27.10 -16.85
CA PHE A 136 37.28 26.72 -17.70
C PHE A 136 38.14 27.96 -18.09
N PHE A 137 37.49 29.03 -18.53
CA PHE A 137 38.15 30.25 -18.97
C PHE A 137 38.54 31.21 -17.84
N ILE A 138 37.81 31.17 -16.69
CA ILE A 138 38.05 32.09 -15.56
C ILE A 138 38.40 31.26 -14.29
N PRO A 139 39.67 30.93 -14.08
CA PRO A 139 40.13 30.03 -12.97
C PRO A 139 39.72 30.55 -11.57
N ARG A 140 39.63 31.85 -11.37
CA ARG A 140 39.25 32.47 -10.07
C ARG A 140 37.85 32.06 -9.60
N THR A 141 36.94 31.68 -10.48
CA THR A 141 35.59 31.26 -10.14
C THR A 141 35.50 29.83 -9.60
N ARG A 142 36.54 29.01 -9.83
CA ARG A 142 36.53 27.55 -9.51
C ARG A 142 36.42 27.29 -8.01
N GLU A 143 37.15 28.05 -7.18
CA GLU A 143 37.12 27.85 -5.73
C GLU A 143 35.77 28.21 -5.14
N THR A 144 35.24 29.38 -5.53
CA THR A 144 33.89 29.79 -5.09
C THR A 144 32.83 28.82 -5.51
N TRP A 145 32.90 28.37 -6.76
CA TRP A 145 31.94 27.35 -7.27
C TRP A 145 32.03 26.04 -6.49
N ARG A 146 33.22 25.54 -6.18
CA ARG A 146 33.39 24.32 -5.36
C ARG A 146 32.76 24.47 -3.99
N LYS A 147 33.00 25.58 -3.31
CA LYS A 147 32.41 25.85 -1.99
C LYS A 147 30.90 25.89 -2.08
N ILE A 148 30.33 26.64 -3.01
CA ILE A 148 28.88 26.75 -3.20
C ILE A 148 28.30 25.35 -3.53
N SER A 149 28.88 24.64 -4.48
CA SER A 149 28.41 23.28 -4.86
C SER A 149 28.41 22.32 -3.67
N LEU A 150 29.45 22.33 -2.86
CA LEU A 150 29.54 21.47 -1.66
C LEU A 150 28.47 21.81 -0.62
N TYR A 151 28.26 23.13 -0.35
CA TYR A 151 27.23 23.54 0.61
C TYR A 151 25.83 23.25 0.10
N ILE A 152 25.53 23.51 -1.17
CA ILE A 152 24.23 23.18 -1.77
C ILE A 152 24.00 21.66 -1.74
N THR A 153 24.98 20.88 -2.19
CA THR A 153 24.85 19.40 -2.16
C THR A 153 24.61 18.90 -0.75
N TRP A 154 25.35 19.42 0.23
CA TRP A 154 25.18 19.05 1.62
C TRP A 154 23.82 19.45 2.16
N ALA A 155 23.36 20.67 1.85
CA ALA A 155 22.05 21.17 2.24
C ALA A 155 20.91 20.30 1.67
N VAL A 156 21.00 19.94 0.39
CA VAL A 156 20.01 19.06 -0.25
C VAL A 156 20.00 17.68 0.41
N TYR A 157 21.17 17.10 0.70
CA TYR A 157 21.24 15.79 1.35
C TYR A 157 20.67 15.80 2.77
N VAL A 158 21.00 16.82 3.57
CA VAL A 158 20.44 16.95 4.92
C VAL A 158 18.93 17.17 4.87
N PHE A 159 18.48 18.04 3.97
CA PHE A 159 17.05 18.31 3.79
C PHE A 159 16.28 17.04 3.39
N LEU A 160 16.76 16.32 2.38
CA LEU A 160 16.14 15.07 1.93
C LEU A 160 16.15 14.00 3.03
N LEU A 161 17.24 13.88 3.79
CA LEU A 161 17.33 12.94 4.91
C LEU A 161 16.25 13.25 5.96
N LEU A 162 16.09 14.52 6.33
CA LEU A 162 15.07 14.93 7.29
C LEU A 162 13.64 14.73 6.75
N CYS A 163 13.40 15.03 5.47
CA CYS A 163 12.11 14.77 4.82
C CYS A 163 11.76 13.29 4.81
N VAL A 164 12.72 12.42 4.43
CA VAL A 164 12.51 10.95 4.43
C VAL A 164 12.24 10.46 5.85
N THR A 165 12.97 10.95 6.84
CA THR A 165 12.79 10.59 8.25
C THR A 165 11.41 11.01 8.79
N ALA A 166 10.99 12.23 8.48
CA ALA A 166 9.66 12.73 8.87
C ALA A 166 8.54 11.93 8.17
N GLY A 167 8.71 11.66 6.89
CA GLY A 167 7.78 10.81 6.13
C GLY A 167 7.69 9.39 6.68
N GLU A 168 8.81 8.81 7.10
CA GLU A 168 8.83 7.46 7.71
C GLU A 168 8.11 7.43 9.07
N TYR A 169 8.26 8.49 9.88
CA TYR A 169 7.50 8.63 11.13
C TYR A 169 5.99 8.70 10.88
N ILE A 170 5.57 9.53 9.91
CA ILE A 170 4.16 9.65 9.52
C ILE A 170 3.64 8.31 8.99
N PHE A 171 4.40 7.63 8.14
CA PHE A 171 4.05 6.34 7.57
C PHE A 171 3.90 5.25 8.63
N TRP A 172 4.78 5.26 9.64
CA TRP A 172 4.67 4.36 10.79
C TRP A 172 3.38 4.62 11.59
N GLY A 173 3.04 5.88 11.84
CA GLY A 173 1.79 6.24 12.53
C GLY A 173 0.53 5.79 11.79
N GLU A 174 0.59 5.68 10.45
CA GLU A 174 -0.53 5.27 9.62
C GLU A 174 -0.62 3.75 9.47
N PHE A 175 0.52 3.08 9.25
CA PHE A 175 0.57 1.67 8.84
C PHE A 175 1.21 0.74 9.87
N GLY A 176 1.85 1.26 10.91
CA GLY A 176 2.56 0.48 11.94
C GLY A 176 3.76 -0.32 11.42
N VAL A 177 4.28 0.04 10.25
CA VAL A 177 5.43 -0.58 9.58
C VAL A 177 6.34 0.48 9.00
N ARG A 178 7.60 0.13 8.71
CA ARG A 178 8.50 0.98 7.93
C ARG A 178 8.07 1.04 6.47
N TYR A 179 8.72 1.90 5.67
CA TYR A 179 8.44 1.99 4.24
C TYR A 179 8.44 0.61 3.58
N ASN A 180 7.44 0.37 2.75
CA ASN A 180 7.25 -0.87 2.02
C ASN A 180 6.63 -0.57 0.65
N PHE A 181 6.03 -1.56 0.00
CA PHE A 181 5.37 -1.41 -1.30
C PHE A 181 4.26 -0.35 -1.31
N ILE A 182 3.60 -0.04 -0.18
CA ILE A 182 2.61 1.03 -0.09
C ILE A 182 3.26 2.39 -0.38
N ALA A 183 4.49 2.60 0.14
CA ALA A 183 5.25 3.81 -0.16
C ALA A 183 5.66 3.89 -1.63
N VAL A 184 5.86 2.75 -2.30
CA VAL A 184 6.10 2.68 -3.76
C VAL A 184 4.83 3.02 -4.54
N ASP A 185 3.68 2.48 -4.13
CA ASP A 185 2.36 2.82 -4.73
C ASP A 185 2.09 4.33 -4.67
N TYR A 186 2.52 4.99 -3.60
CA TYR A 186 2.40 6.44 -3.43
C TYR A 186 3.17 7.25 -4.48
N LEU A 187 4.19 6.69 -5.10
CA LEU A 187 4.85 7.33 -6.26
C LEU A 187 4.02 7.24 -7.53
N VAL A 188 3.20 6.20 -7.67
CA VAL A 188 2.34 6.00 -8.85
C VAL A 188 1.14 6.94 -8.80
N TYR A 189 0.48 7.05 -7.63
CA TYR A 189 -0.70 7.89 -7.40
C TYR A 189 -0.32 9.20 -6.71
N THR A 190 0.68 9.89 -7.27
CA THR A 190 1.29 11.08 -6.66
C THR A 190 0.29 12.20 -6.38
N HIS A 191 -0.73 12.38 -7.25
CA HIS A 191 -1.72 13.45 -7.09
C HIS A 191 -2.60 13.23 -5.86
N GLU A 192 -3.16 12.03 -5.72
CA GLU A 192 -4.04 11.63 -4.61
C GLU A 192 -3.27 11.63 -3.29
N VAL A 193 -2.03 11.14 -3.31
CA VAL A 193 -1.17 11.10 -2.12
C VAL A 193 -0.76 12.49 -1.68
N ILE A 194 -0.31 13.36 -2.59
CA ILE A 194 0.02 14.75 -2.25
C ILE A 194 -1.22 15.47 -1.73
N GLY A 195 -2.38 15.29 -2.37
CA GLY A 195 -3.65 15.85 -1.91
C GLY A 195 -3.99 15.40 -0.50
N ASN A 196 -3.95 14.09 -0.23
CA ASN A 196 -4.19 13.54 1.11
C ASN A 196 -3.21 14.10 2.16
N ILE A 197 -1.92 14.18 1.83
CA ILE A 197 -0.93 14.76 2.73
C ILE A 197 -1.23 16.25 3.00
N MET A 198 -1.60 17.02 1.99
CA MET A 198 -1.93 18.44 2.14
C MET A 198 -3.20 18.68 2.95
N GLU A 199 -4.20 17.78 2.81
CA GLU A 199 -5.46 17.87 3.56
C GLU A 199 -5.33 17.33 4.99
N SER A 200 -4.47 16.32 5.22
CA SER A 200 -4.32 15.64 6.52
C SER A 200 -3.27 16.27 7.44
N TYR A 201 -2.28 16.97 6.90
CA TYR A 201 -1.13 17.47 7.65
C TYR A 201 -0.84 18.94 7.34
N SER A 202 -0.38 19.68 8.34
CA SER A 202 0.07 21.08 8.18
C SER A 202 1.45 21.12 7.51
N ILE A 203 1.50 20.99 6.18
CA ILE A 203 2.75 20.85 5.40
C ILE A 203 3.65 22.07 5.49
N VAL A 204 3.09 23.29 5.51
CA VAL A 204 3.89 24.53 5.55
C VAL A 204 4.75 24.60 6.81
N PRO A 205 4.22 24.41 8.03
CA PRO A 205 5.04 24.31 9.23
C PRO A 205 6.06 23.17 9.18
N LEU A 206 5.69 21.98 8.67
CA LEU A 206 6.59 20.83 8.57
C LEU A 206 7.81 21.13 7.68
N ILE A 207 7.59 21.69 6.49
CA ILE A 207 8.67 22.12 5.60
C ILE A 207 9.50 23.23 6.27
N GLY A 208 8.86 24.21 6.91
CA GLY A 208 9.53 25.28 7.62
C GLY A 208 10.47 24.78 8.71
N ILE A 209 10.01 23.86 9.55
CA ILE A 209 10.82 23.22 10.60
C ILE A 209 11.99 22.45 9.97
N THR A 210 11.72 21.68 8.92
CA THR A 210 12.75 20.89 8.23
C THR A 210 13.84 21.78 7.61
N LEU A 211 13.48 22.91 7.03
CA LEU A 211 14.43 23.90 6.51
C LEU A 211 15.24 24.55 7.63
N LEU A 212 14.62 24.92 8.75
CA LEU A 212 15.31 25.48 9.91
C LEU A 212 16.29 24.47 10.52
N LEU A 213 15.90 23.21 10.67
CA LEU A 213 16.79 22.14 11.15
C LEU A 213 17.95 21.92 10.17
N THR A 214 17.68 21.91 8.86
CA THR A 214 18.71 21.82 7.84
C THR A 214 19.72 22.96 7.97
N ALA A 215 19.25 24.20 8.09
CA ALA A 215 20.10 25.37 8.26
C ALA A 215 20.91 25.31 9.57
N ALA A 216 20.29 24.88 10.66
CA ALA A 216 20.97 24.73 11.96
C ALA A 216 22.08 23.66 11.90
N ILE A 217 21.82 22.49 11.30
CA ILE A 217 22.81 21.42 11.12
C ILE A 217 23.99 21.91 10.29
N ILE A 218 23.72 22.61 9.19
CA ILE A 218 24.77 23.15 8.32
C ILE A 218 25.57 24.21 9.06
N PHE A 219 24.93 25.11 9.79
CA PHE A 219 25.57 26.16 10.59
C PHE A 219 26.48 25.55 11.65
N LEU A 220 26.00 24.64 12.45
CA LEU A 220 26.78 23.97 13.51
C LEU A 220 27.99 23.22 12.92
N GLN A 221 27.79 22.52 11.81
CA GLN A 221 28.90 21.82 11.14
C GLN A 221 29.88 22.77 10.48
N SER A 222 29.44 23.90 9.91
CA SER A 222 30.33 24.89 9.29
C SER A 222 31.18 25.62 10.32
N ARG A 223 30.66 25.83 11.55
CA ARG A 223 31.36 26.50 12.64
C ARG A 223 32.56 25.68 13.19
N HIS A 224 32.40 24.36 13.24
CA HIS A 224 33.47 23.48 13.73
C HIS A 224 34.48 23.05 12.66
N TYR A 225 34.16 23.22 11.39
CA TYR A 225 34.99 22.73 10.29
C TYR A 225 35.00 23.71 9.12
N LYS A 226 36.06 24.56 9.05
CA LYS A 226 36.33 25.32 7.84
C LYS A 226 36.57 24.31 6.71
N LEU A 227 35.70 24.31 5.69
CA LEU A 227 35.87 23.50 4.49
C LEU A 227 37.09 24.00 3.72
N LYS A 228 38.28 23.51 4.03
CA LYS A 228 39.46 23.67 3.18
C LYS A 228 39.34 22.65 2.04
N VAL A 229 38.84 23.10 0.91
CA VAL A 229 38.79 22.30 -0.31
C VAL A 229 40.19 22.24 -0.86
N THR A 230 40.87 21.13 -0.65
CA THR A 230 42.23 20.91 -1.20
C THR A 230 42.14 20.59 -2.69
N HIS A 231 42.98 21.26 -3.48
CA HIS A 231 42.87 21.37 -4.93
C HIS A 231 43.39 20.18 -5.72
N LEU A 232 44.12 19.26 -5.13
CA LEU A 232 44.87 18.24 -5.86
C LEU A 232 44.65 16.87 -5.25
N TYR A 233 43.92 16.03 -5.97
CA TYR A 233 43.93 14.59 -5.71
C TYR A 233 45.11 13.95 -6.47
N ASN A 234 45.95 13.20 -5.76
CA ASN A 234 46.79 12.23 -6.40
C ASN A 234 45.88 11.13 -6.96
N ALA A 235 45.82 10.98 -8.28
CA ALA A 235 44.94 10.03 -8.96
C ALA A 235 45.05 8.60 -8.43
N LYS A 236 46.26 8.16 -8.08
CA LYS A 236 46.51 6.83 -7.49
C LYS A 236 45.87 6.70 -6.10
N LYS A 237 46.08 7.68 -5.23
CA LYS A 237 45.43 7.68 -3.88
C LYS A 237 43.91 7.72 -3.98
N PHE A 238 43.41 8.53 -4.91
CA PHE A 238 41.98 8.61 -5.17
C PHE A 238 41.42 7.26 -5.61
N LEU A 239 42.04 6.60 -6.61
CA LEU A 239 41.58 5.31 -7.12
C LEU A 239 41.54 4.26 -6.00
N ILE A 240 42.58 4.22 -5.15
CA ILE A 240 42.64 3.30 -4.00
C ILE A 240 41.46 3.56 -3.04
N HIS A 241 41.22 4.82 -2.65
CA HIS A 241 40.12 5.12 -1.72
C HIS A 241 38.75 4.84 -2.33
N PHE A 242 38.57 5.13 -3.62
CA PHE A 242 37.34 4.83 -4.32
C PHE A 242 37.10 3.32 -4.44
N SER A 243 38.16 2.55 -4.74
CA SER A 243 38.07 1.08 -4.77
C SER A 243 37.71 0.49 -3.41
N ILE A 244 38.35 0.97 -2.33
CA ILE A 244 37.98 0.57 -0.96
C ILE A 244 36.50 0.91 -0.67
N TYR A 245 36.07 2.11 -1.06
CA TYR A 245 34.69 2.52 -0.87
C TYR A 245 33.70 1.65 -1.65
N MET A 246 34.02 1.29 -2.89
CA MET A 246 33.21 0.38 -3.70
C MET A 246 33.11 -1.02 -3.08
N VAL A 247 34.23 -1.55 -2.53
CA VAL A 247 34.18 -2.82 -1.79
C VAL A 247 33.27 -2.72 -0.58
N LEU A 248 33.35 -1.63 0.19
CA LEU A 248 32.45 -1.38 1.33
C LEU A 248 30.99 -1.28 0.89
N ALA A 249 30.70 -0.59 -0.23
CA ALA A 249 29.35 -0.45 -0.75
C ALA A 249 28.77 -1.80 -1.23
N ILE A 250 29.56 -2.60 -1.93
CA ILE A 250 29.16 -3.95 -2.37
C ILE A 250 28.92 -4.86 -1.14
N SER A 251 29.84 -4.84 -0.16
CA SER A 251 29.67 -5.60 1.08
C SER A 251 28.43 -5.16 1.85
N SER A 252 28.17 -3.84 1.92
CA SER A 252 26.97 -3.29 2.55
C SER A 252 25.69 -3.77 1.88
N TYR A 253 25.67 -3.86 0.55
CA TYR A 253 24.53 -4.39 -0.19
C TYR A 253 24.20 -5.84 0.20
N PHE A 254 25.23 -6.71 0.24
CA PHE A 254 25.03 -8.11 0.63
C PHE A 254 24.64 -8.28 2.12
N ILE A 255 25.18 -7.44 3.00
CA ILE A 255 24.80 -7.43 4.42
C ILE A 255 23.34 -7.03 4.56
N LEU A 256 22.86 -6.01 3.85
CA LEU A 256 21.45 -5.59 3.86
C LEU A 256 20.52 -6.68 3.35
N GLN A 257 20.89 -7.41 2.30
CA GLN A 257 20.14 -8.57 1.84
C GLN A 257 20.03 -9.66 2.93
N GLY A 258 21.13 -9.92 3.62
CA GLY A 258 21.16 -10.90 4.72
C GLY A 258 20.34 -10.46 5.94
N THR A 259 20.44 -9.19 6.35
CA THR A 259 19.67 -8.68 7.50
C THR A 259 18.18 -8.58 7.20
N HIS A 260 17.79 -8.24 5.97
CA HIS A 260 16.39 -8.22 5.54
C HIS A 260 15.74 -9.62 5.58
N ALA A 261 16.53 -10.68 5.40
CA ALA A 261 16.07 -12.07 5.52
C ALA A 261 15.86 -12.52 6.98
N LEU A 262 16.41 -11.80 7.97
CA LEU A 262 16.20 -12.09 9.38
C LEU A 262 14.77 -11.71 9.78
N GLN A 263 14.07 -12.64 10.42
CA GLN A 263 12.72 -12.41 10.94
C GLN A 263 12.68 -12.76 12.43
N SER A 264 11.93 -11.95 13.17
CA SER A 264 11.58 -12.22 14.56
C SER A 264 10.15 -12.78 14.64
N ASN A 265 9.83 -13.45 15.72
CA ASN A 265 8.45 -13.84 16.02
C ASN A 265 7.55 -12.64 16.32
N ASN A 266 8.14 -11.52 16.72
CA ASN A 266 7.47 -10.25 16.89
C ASN A 266 7.76 -9.37 15.66
N GLN A 267 6.71 -9.03 14.89
CA GLN A 267 6.83 -8.25 13.67
C GLN A 267 7.39 -6.84 13.93
N TYR A 268 7.04 -6.21 15.05
CA TYR A 268 7.59 -4.90 15.39
C TYR A 268 9.11 -4.96 15.61
N VAL A 269 9.64 -6.04 16.20
CA VAL A 269 11.09 -6.25 16.31
C VAL A 269 11.71 -6.33 14.92
N THR A 270 11.12 -7.11 14.01
CA THR A 270 11.58 -7.20 12.62
C THR A 270 11.61 -5.83 11.94
N GLN A 271 10.54 -5.04 12.08
CA GLN A 271 10.47 -3.69 11.51
C GLN A 271 11.52 -2.75 12.13
N LEU A 272 11.76 -2.83 13.45
CA LEU A 272 12.77 -2.02 14.13
C LEU A 272 14.22 -2.46 13.81
N GLU A 273 14.48 -3.69 13.40
CA GLU A 273 15.78 -4.17 12.87
C GLU A 273 16.11 -3.59 11.49
N GLN A 274 15.10 -3.33 10.69
CA GLN A 274 15.22 -2.91 9.29
C GLN A 274 15.51 -1.40 9.19
N ASN A 275 15.70 -0.92 7.95
CA ASN A 275 15.91 0.47 7.61
C ASN A 275 14.93 0.87 6.50
N GLY A 276 14.06 1.86 6.76
CA GLY A 276 12.97 2.22 5.86
C GLY A 276 13.42 2.61 4.45
N ALA A 277 14.56 3.28 4.31
CA ALA A 277 15.08 3.60 2.97
C ALA A 277 15.54 2.34 2.21
N CYS A 278 16.10 1.35 2.93
CA CYS A 278 16.46 0.05 2.36
C CYS A 278 15.21 -0.71 1.92
N ASP A 279 14.21 -0.78 2.79
CA ASP A 279 12.96 -1.50 2.54
C ASP A 279 12.19 -0.89 1.36
N PHE A 280 12.21 0.46 1.24
CA PHE A 280 11.67 1.16 0.07
C PHE A 280 12.37 0.75 -1.24
N VAL A 281 13.70 0.72 -1.26
CA VAL A 281 14.47 0.31 -2.45
C VAL A 281 14.19 -1.15 -2.82
N ILE A 282 14.14 -2.03 -1.83
CA ILE A 282 13.82 -3.45 -2.05
C ILE A 282 12.40 -3.58 -2.60
N ALA A 283 11.43 -2.90 -2.00
CA ALA A 283 10.04 -2.89 -2.48
C ALA A 283 9.92 -2.35 -3.91
N PHE A 284 10.64 -1.28 -4.24
CA PHE A 284 10.67 -0.71 -5.59
C PHE A 284 11.27 -1.66 -6.63
N GLN A 285 12.31 -2.39 -6.27
CA GLN A 285 12.95 -3.38 -7.17
C GLN A 285 12.11 -4.66 -7.31
N SER A 286 11.40 -5.06 -6.25
CA SER A 286 10.60 -6.28 -6.20
C SER A 286 9.15 -6.08 -6.67
N ASN A 287 8.88 -5.06 -7.47
CA ASN A 287 7.54 -4.63 -7.92
C ASN A 287 6.71 -5.72 -8.65
N MET A 288 7.28 -6.89 -8.87
CA MET A 288 6.58 -8.10 -9.34
C MET A 288 6.99 -9.30 -8.50
N LEU A 289 6.19 -9.61 -7.46
CA LEU A 289 6.41 -10.79 -6.63
C LEU A 289 5.93 -12.05 -7.39
N GLU A 290 6.85 -12.71 -8.07
CA GLU A 290 6.56 -13.94 -8.79
C GLU A 290 6.42 -15.12 -7.82
N TYR A 291 5.22 -15.65 -7.67
CA TYR A 291 4.91 -16.74 -6.74
C TYR A 291 5.85 -17.95 -6.92
N ASP A 292 6.09 -18.35 -8.17
CA ASP A 292 6.88 -19.53 -8.51
C ASP A 292 8.33 -19.43 -8.04
N LYS A 293 8.88 -18.22 -8.01
CA LYS A 293 10.27 -18.00 -7.60
C LYS A 293 10.43 -17.96 -6.08
N PHE A 294 9.45 -17.38 -5.40
CA PHE A 294 9.60 -17.00 -4.00
C PHE A 294 8.88 -17.92 -3.02
N TYR A 295 7.83 -18.64 -3.45
CA TYR A 295 7.05 -19.48 -2.54
C TYR A 295 7.28 -20.97 -2.75
N THR A 296 6.86 -21.76 -1.77
CA THR A 296 6.87 -23.22 -1.87
C THR A 296 5.77 -23.70 -2.79
N MET A 297 6.09 -24.67 -3.66
CA MET A 297 5.23 -25.16 -4.72
C MET A 297 4.90 -26.63 -4.56
N LEU A 298 3.67 -27.00 -4.89
CA LEU A 298 3.29 -28.39 -5.17
C LEU A 298 3.56 -28.73 -6.64
N PRO A 299 3.77 -30.00 -7.01
CA PRO A 299 3.73 -30.43 -8.40
C PRO A 299 2.43 -29.96 -9.06
N LYS A 300 2.51 -29.41 -10.27
CA LYS A 300 1.38 -28.74 -10.96
C LYS A 300 0.11 -29.58 -11.00
N GLN A 301 0.22 -30.87 -11.35
CA GLN A 301 -0.93 -31.78 -11.40
C GLN A 301 -1.57 -31.96 -10.03
N GLN A 302 -0.76 -32.16 -8.99
CA GLN A 302 -1.22 -32.29 -7.61
C GLN A 302 -1.90 -31.01 -7.11
N CYS A 303 -1.32 -29.84 -7.41
CA CYS A 303 -1.91 -28.54 -7.09
C CYS A 303 -3.31 -28.40 -7.72
N VAL A 304 -3.44 -28.64 -9.01
CA VAL A 304 -4.71 -28.48 -9.75
C VAL A 304 -5.76 -29.49 -9.26
N SER A 305 -5.39 -30.74 -9.03
CA SER A 305 -6.30 -31.76 -8.51
C SER A 305 -6.81 -31.42 -7.11
N LEU A 306 -5.90 -31.08 -6.19
CA LEU A 306 -6.25 -30.71 -4.83
C LEU A 306 -7.10 -29.42 -4.79
N TYR A 307 -6.74 -28.40 -5.56
CA TYR A 307 -7.50 -27.16 -5.63
C TYR A 307 -8.94 -27.42 -6.12
N ARG A 308 -9.13 -28.21 -7.19
CA ARG A 308 -10.45 -28.55 -7.69
C ARG A 308 -11.30 -29.26 -6.63
N GLN A 309 -10.72 -30.23 -5.97
CA GLN A 309 -11.38 -30.95 -4.87
C GLN A 309 -11.80 -29.99 -3.75
N LEU A 310 -10.88 -29.15 -3.26
CA LEU A 310 -11.11 -28.20 -2.17
C LEU A 310 -12.13 -27.10 -2.52
N SER A 311 -12.20 -26.70 -3.81
CA SER A 311 -13.10 -25.66 -4.30
C SER A 311 -14.44 -26.20 -4.80
N GLY A 312 -14.65 -27.53 -4.78
CA GLY A 312 -15.86 -28.20 -5.30
C GLY A 312 -16.03 -28.08 -6.82
N LEU A 313 -14.91 -27.99 -7.56
CA LEU A 313 -14.90 -27.87 -9.01
C LEU A 313 -14.82 -29.27 -9.66
N ASN A 314 -15.52 -29.44 -10.76
CA ASN A 314 -15.43 -30.66 -11.57
C ASN A 314 -14.12 -30.73 -12.39
N ASN A 315 -13.96 -31.78 -13.21
CA ASN A 315 -12.77 -31.97 -14.05
C ASN A 315 -12.54 -30.85 -15.06
N GLU A 316 -13.58 -30.12 -15.46
CA GLU A 316 -13.48 -28.95 -16.34
C GLU A 316 -13.13 -27.67 -15.57
N GLY A 317 -12.98 -27.72 -14.25
CA GLY A 317 -12.75 -26.56 -13.40
C GLY A 317 -14.00 -25.69 -13.18
N LYS A 318 -15.18 -26.29 -13.23
CA LYS A 318 -16.48 -25.59 -13.10
C LYS A 318 -17.33 -26.21 -11.98
N LYS A 319 -18.22 -25.40 -11.40
CA LYS A 319 -19.28 -25.86 -10.48
C LYS A 319 -20.57 -25.06 -10.74
N ALA A 320 -21.71 -25.66 -10.43
CA ALA A 320 -22.98 -24.95 -10.41
C ALA A 320 -23.23 -24.30 -9.06
N ILE A 321 -23.79 -23.11 -9.06
CA ILE A 321 -24.32 -22.41 -7.89
C ILE A 321 -25.81 -22.18 -8.15
N GLY A 322 -26.60 -22.24 -7.06
CA GLY A 322 -28.07 -22.12 -7.11
C GLY A 322 -28.77 -23.38 -7.64
N GLU A 323 -30.02 -23.59 -7.23
CA GLU A 323 -30.79 -24.81 -7.55
C GLU A 323 -31.73 -24.64 -8.75
N SER A 324 -32.34 -23.48 -8.89
CA SER A 324 -33.25 -23.16 -10.01
C SER A 324 -33.35 -21.67 -10.21
N LEU A 325 -33.79 -21.22 -11.42
CA LEU A 325 -34.13 -19.84 -11.64
C LEU A 325 -35.30 -19.44 -10.72
N ALA A 326 -35.09 -18.46 -9.85
CA ALA A 326 -36.16 -17.89 -9.05
C ALA A 326 -37.15 -17.16 -10.00
N PRO A 327 -38.46 -17.26 -9.76
CA PRO A 327 -39.45 -16.57 -10.58
C PRO A 327 -39.29 -15.05 -10.57
N GLN A 328 -38.77 -14.51 -9.47
CA GLN A 328 -38.43 -13.10 -9.31
C GLN A 328 -36.93 -12.95 -9.10
N ARG A 329 -36.31 -12.05 -9.86
CA ARG A 329 -34.89 -11.70 -9.71
C ARG A 329 -34.81 -10.41 -8.88
N PRO A 330 -34.51 -10.48 -7.56
CA PRO A 330 -34.40 -9.30 -6.75
C PRO A 330 -33.24 -8.45 -7.21
N ASN A 331 -33.34 -7.14 -7.04
CA ASN A 331 -32.21 -6.25 -7.17
C ASN A 331 -31.16 -6.56 -6.09
N ILE A 332 -29.89 -6.31 -6.38
CA ILE A 332 -28.78 -6.55 -5.46
C ILE A 332 -27.99 -5.27 -5.31
N VAL A 333 -27.87 -4.78 -4.09
CA VAL A 333 -27.06 -3.62 -3.73
C VAL A 333 -25.98 -4.07 -2.76
N LEU A 334 -24.73 -4.09 -3.23
CA LEU A 334 -23.54 -4.42 -2.45
C LEU A 334 -22.85 -3.12 -2.04
N ILE A 335 -22.95 -2.75 -0.76
CA ILE A 335 -22.29 -1.58 -0.17
C ILE A 335 -20.97 -2.06 0.41
N THR A 336 -19.88 -1.72 -0.25
CA THR A 336 -18.51 -1.97 0.21
C THR A 336 -18.06 -0.74 1.02
N VAL A 337 -17.88 -0.92 2.33
CA VAL A 337 -17.57 0.16 3.26
C VAL A 337 -16.07 0.24 3.48
N GLU A 338 -15.49 1.41 3.17
CA GLU A 338 -14.06 1.70 3.32
C GLU A 338 -13.60 1.49 4.77
N SER A 339 -12.58 0.64 4.95
CA SER A 339 -11.82 0.45 6.20
C SER A 339 -12.68 0.21 7.46
N LEU A 340 -13.81 -0.49 7.36
CA LEU A 340 -14.70 -0.74 8.49
C LEU A 340 -14.31 -2.03 9.22
N SER A 341 -13.56 -1.92 10.32
CA SER A 341 -13.25 -3.06 11.19
C SER A 341 -14.45 -3.49 12.03
N ALA A 342 -14.50 -4.76 12.38
CA ALA A 342 -15.55 -5.29 13.29
C ALA A 342 -15.51 -4.62 14.67
N ASP A 343 -14.33 -4.28 15.18
CA ASP A 343 -14.12 -3.63 16.48
C ASP A 343 -14.75 -2.22 16.62
N PHE A 344 -15.23 -1.61 15.54
CA PHE A 344 -16.03 -0.38 15.60
C PHE A 344 -17.51 -0.61 15.95
N LEU A 345 -18.01 -1.84 15.84
CA LEU A 345 -19.41 -2.14 16.05
C LEU A 345 -19.67 -2.58 17.50
N THR A 346 -20.81 -2.12 18.07
CA THR A 346 -21.25 -2.51 19.41
C THR A 346 -21.39 -4.03 19.54
N ARG A 347 -21.83 -4.70 18.48
CA ARG A 347 -21.93 -6.16 18.40
C ARG A 347 -20.63 -6.90 18.73
N TYR A 348 -19.48 -6.33 18.41
CA TYR A 348 -18.16 -6.91 18.61
C TYR A 348 -17.39 -6.25 19.78
N GLY A 349 -18.11 -5.57 20.68
CA GLY A 349 -17.56 -5.07 21.94
C GLY A 349 -17.25 -3.58 21.99
N ASN A 350 -17.47 -2.82 20.92
CA ASN A 350 -17.31 -1.36 20.94
C ASN A 350 -18.31 -0.69 21.90
N LYS A 351 -17.82 0.20 22.75
CA LYS A 351 -18.64 0.90 23.77
C LYS A 351 -18.97 2.35 23.40
N GLU A 352 -18.41 2.87 22.32
CA GLU A 352 -18.52 4.27 21.90
C GLU A 352 -19.76 4.56 21.05
N ASN A 353 -20.55 3.53 20.73
CA ASN A 353 -21.77 3.66 19.91
C ASN A 353 -21.51 4.36 18.57
N LEU A 354 -20.49 3.89 17.84
CA LEU A 354 -20.08 4.48 16.56
C LEU A 354 -21.02 4.11 15.42
N THR A 355 -21.67 2.94 15.50
CA THR A 355 -22.42 2.34 14.37
C THR A 355 -23.89 2.01 14.71
N PRO A 356 -24.66 2.94 15.31
CA PRO A 356 -26.03 2.65 15.75
C PRO A 356 -26.98 2.25 14.62
N GLN A 357 -26.76 2.70 13.38
CA GLN A 357 -27.62 2.35 12.25
C GLN A 357 -27.33 0.93 11.75
N LEU A 358 -26.06 0.57 11.66
CA LEU A 358 -25.63 -0.81 11.30
C LEU A 358 -26.06 -1.79 12.38
N ASP A 359 -25.86 -1.49 13.67
CA ASP A 359 -26.29 -2.34 14.78
C ASP A 359 -27.81 -2.60 14.74
N LYS A 360 -28.61 -1.59 14.38
CA LYS A 360 -30.05 -1.72 14.17
C LYS A 360 -30.39 -2.58 12.94
N LEU A 361 -29.70 -2.38 11.82
CA LEU A 361 -29.90 -3.18 10.60
C LEU A 361 -29.55 -4.65 10.81
N MET A 362 -28.52 -4.95 11.59
CA MET A 362 -28.11 -6.31 11.92
C MET A 362 -29.20 -7.12 12.60
N GLN A 363 -30.09 -6.49 13.40
CA GLN A 363 -31.20 -7.19 14.06
C GLN A 363 -32.19 -7.82 13.06
N GLY A 364 -32.34 -7.21 11.88
CA GLY A 364 -33.22 -7.68 10.81
C GLY A 364 -32.48 -8.35 9.65
N SER A 365 -31.25 -8.81 9.83
CA SER A 365 -30.36 -9.27 8.76
C SER A 365 -29.85 -10.68 8.98
N ILE A 366 -29.31 -11.27 7.91
CA ILE A 366 -28.36 -12.37 8.05
C ILE A 366 -27.02 -11.73 8.38
N VAL A 367 -26.41 -12.09 9.52
CA VAL A 367 -25.14 -11.51 10.00
C VAL A 367 -24.07 -12.58 10.09
N PHE A 368 -22.87 -12.25 9.57
CA PHE A 368 -21.70 -13.11 9.61
C PHE A 368 -20.76 -12.62 10.71
N ASP A 369 -20.68 -13.37 11.81
CA ASP A 369 -19.93 -12.94 13.00
C ASP A 369 -18.43 -13.23 12.93
N SER A 370 -18.00 -14.17 12.08
CA SER A 370 -16.61 -14.57 11.93
C SER A 370 -16.16 -14.49 10.48
N LEU A 371 -16.38 -13.31 9.86
CA LEU A 371 -15.95 -13.04 8.50
C LEU A 371 -14.60 -12.32 8.46
N TYR A 372 -13.70 -12.81 7.62
CA TYR A 372 -12.37 -12.25 7.50
C TYR A 372 -12.11 -11.71 6.09
N ALA A 373 -11.52 -10.51 6.03
CA ALA A 373 -11.12 -9.83 4.80
C ALA A 373 -9.99 -10.59 4.09
N ALA A 374 -10.01 -10.58 2.76
CA ALA A 374 -8.98 -11.21 1.95
C ALA A 374 -7.65 -10.45 1.95
N GLY A 375 -7.62 -9.20 2.38
CA GLY A 375 -6.43 -8.38 2.45
C GLY A 375 -6.62 -7.12 3.28
N ASN A 376 -5.63 -6.27 3.25
CA ASN A 376 -5.56 -5.04 4.04
C ASN A 376 -5.60 -3.76 3.17
N ARG A 377 -6.17 -3.84 1.97
CA ARG A 377 -6.31 -2.75 1.00
C ARG A 377 -7.62 -2.86 0.24
N THR A 378 -8.19 -1.72 -0.13
CA THR A 378 -9.45 -1.60 -0.87
C THR A 378 -9.52 -2.52 -2.09
N VAL A 379 -8.48 -2.51 -2.93
CA VAL A 379 -8.43 -3.36 -4.14
C VAL A 379 -8.47 -4.86 -3.84
N ARG A 380 -8.01 -5.30 -2.67
CA ARG A 380 -8.09 -6.71 -2.24
C ARG A 380 -9.51 -7.10 -1.85
N GLY A 381 -10.20 -6.22 -1.13
CA GLY A 381 -11.61 -6.43 -0.80
C GLY A 381 -12.49 -6.42 -2.05
N LEU A 382 -12.28 -5.46 -2.94
CA LEU A 382 -12.97 -5.39 -4.22
C LEU A 382 -12.69 -6.62 -5.10
N GLU A 383 -11.43 -7.10 -5.16
CA GLU A 383 -11.04 -8.33 -5.86
C GLU A 383 -11.78 -9.55 -5.28
N ALA A 384 -11.79 -9.69 -3.95
CA ALA A 384 -12.43 -10.80 -3.27
C ALA A 384 -13.94 -10.87 -3.55
N LEU A 385 -14.61 -9.72 -3.52
CA LEU A 385 -16.06 -9.61 -3.76
C LEU A 385 -16.43 -9.76 -5.23
N SER A 386 -15.56 -9.32 -6.14
CA SER A 386 -15.85 -9.33 -7.58
C SER A 386 -15.45 -10.64 -8.26
N LEU A 387 -14.34 -11.26 -7.85
CA LEU A 387 -13.79 -12.48 -8.47
C LEU A 387 -13.99 -13.74 -7.65
N CYS A 388 -14.27 -13.64 -6.35
CA CYS A 388 -14.51 -14.77 -5.45
C CYS A 388 -13.36 -15.80 -5.44
N ILE A 389 -12.11 -15.33 -5.49
CA ILE A 389 -10.88 -16.13 -5.46
C ILE A 389 -9.99 -15.72 -4.27
N PRO A 390 -9.10 -16.60 -3.77
CA PRO A 390 -8.09 -16.21 -2.80
C PRO A 390 -7.20 -15.09 -3.33
N PRO A 391 -6.65 -14.24 -2.47
CA PRO A 391 -5.74 -13.17 -2.90
C PRO A 391 -4.46 -13.74 -3.52
N SER A 392 -3.96 -13.10 -4.56
CA SER A 392 -2.67 -13.45 -5.18
C SER A 392 -1.50 -12.82 -4.42
N ALA A 393 -0.29 -13.38 -4.52
CA ALA A 393 0.92 -12.72 -4.06
C ALA A 393 1.19 -11.41 -4.83
N GLY A 394 1.75 -10.42 -4.17
CA GLY A 394 2.06 -9.12 -4.77
C GLY A 394 0.82 -8.25 -4.97
N GLU A 395 0.69 -7.60 -6.11
CA GLU A 395 -0.44 -6.71 -6.42
C GLU A 395 -1.76 -7.43 -6.66
N SER A 396 -2.88 -6.77 -6.35
CA SER A 396 -4.23 -7.19 -6.72
C SER A 396 -4.39 -7.29 -8.23
N ILE A 397 -5.21 -8.23 -8.69
CA ILE A 397 -5.57 -8.39 -10.10
C ILE A 397 -6.19 -7.10 -10.66
N ILE A 398 -6.94 -6.36 -9.86
CA ILE A 398 -7.55 -5.08 -10.26
C ILE A 398 -6.48 -4.09 -10.74
N LYS A 399 -5.33 -4.02 -10.07
CA LYS A 399 -4.22 -3.10 -10.43
C LYS A 399 -3.40 -3.56 -11.63
N ARG A 400 -3.45 -4.86 -11.98
CA ARG A 400 -2.61 -5.43 -13.04
C ARG A 400 -3.19 -5.15 -14.41
N LYS A 401 -2.52 -4.30 -15.19
CA LYS A 401 -2.93 -3.99 -16.58
C LYS A 401 -3.02 -5.23 -17.49
N ALA A 402 -2.18 -6.23 -17.26
CA ALA A 402 -2.20 -7.49 -18.02
C ALA A 402 -3.46 -8.33 -17.73
N ASN A 403 -4.04 -8.23 -16.53
CA ASN A 403 -5.17 -9.06 -16.10
C ASN A 403 -6.52 -8.32 -16.10
N ARG A 404 -6.61 -7.17 -16.75
CA ARG A 404 -7.78 -6.29 -16.72
C ARG A 404 -9.03 -6.85 -17.41
N MET A 405 -8.88 -7.79 -18.34
CA MET A 405 -9.97 -8.31 -19.19
C MET A 405 -10.15 -9.81 -18.97
N GLY A 406 -11.31 -10.33 -19.35
CA GLY A 406 -11.56 -11.78 -19.42
C GLY A 406 -11.91 -12.45 -18.09
N ASN A 407 -11.89 -11.75 -16.97
CA ASN A 407 -12.22 -12.33 -15.68
C ASN A 407 -13.70 -12.72 -15.57
N LEU A 408 -13.98 -13.87 -14.97
CA LEU A 408 -15.32 -14.28 -14.59
C LEU A 408 -15.74 -13.56 -13.30
N SER A 409 -16.11 -12.30 -13.43
CA SER A 409 -16.55 -11.47 -12.30
C SER A 409 -18.03 -11.71 -11.96
N ILE A 410 -18.43 -11.37 -10.73
CA ILE A 410 -19.83 -11.35 -10.31
C ILE A 410 -20.66 -10.43 -11.20
N GLY A 411 -20.12 -9.27 -11.60
CA GLY A 411 -20.81 -8.36 -12.53
C GLY A 411 -21.12 -9.02 -13.88
N ARG A 412 -20.14 -9.73 -14.43
CA ARG A 412 -20.33 -10.47 -15.70
C ARG A 412 -21.35 -11.62 -15.55
N ILE A 413 -21.26 -12.38 -14.47
CA ILE A 413 -22.21 -13.47 -14.18
C ILE A 413 -23.64 -12.93 -14.09
N LEU A 414 -23.84 -11.85 -13.32
CA LEU A 414 -25.15 -11.25 -13.18
C LEU A 414 -25.64 -10.59 -14.46
N SER A 415 -24.75 -9.99 -15.25
CA SER A 415 -25.11 -9.46 -16.58
C SER A 415 -25.61 -10.56 -17.51
N HIS A 416 -24.99 -11.75 -17.52
CA HIS A 416 -25.47 -12.90 -18.26
C HIS A 416 -26.83 -13.43 -17.75
N LEU A 417 -27.15 -13.20 -16.48
CA LEU A 417 -28.47 -13.49 -15.90
C LEU A 417 -29.49 -12.37 -16.16
N GLY A 418 -29.13 -11.34 -16.93
CA GLY A 418 -30.02 -10.24 -17.33
C GLY A 418 -30.09 -9.07 -16.35
N TYR A 419 -29.15 -8.98 -15.41
CA TYR A 419 -29.01 -7.82 -14.53
C TYR A 419 -28.26 -6.69 -15.24
N LYS A 420 -28.60 -5.44 -14.91
CA LYS A 420 -27.73 -4.29 -15.18
C LYS A 420 -26.72 -4.17 -14.06
N SER A 421 -25.47 -4.56 -14.34
CA SER A 421 -24.39 -4.55 -13.34
C SER A 421 -23.66 -3.22 -13.37
N GLN A 422 -23.47 -2.58 -12.18
CA GLN A 422 -22.89 -1.24 -12.03
C GLN A 422 -21.89 -1.20 -10.89
N PHE A 423 -20.79 -0.45 -11.09
CA PHE A 423 -19.85 -0.09 -10.04
C PHE A 423 -19.96 1.42 -9.81
N ILE A 424 -20.29 1.83 -8.58
CA ILE A 424 -20.55 3.23 -8.21
C ILE A 424 -19.50 3.66 -7.20
N TYR A 425 -18.76 4.72 -7.52
CA TYR A 425 -17.67 5.23 -6.70
C TYR A 425 -17.69 6.77 -6.65
N GLY A 426 -17.49 7.35 -5.47
CA GLY A 426 -17.52 8.80 -5.29
C GLY A 426 -16.27 9.53 -5.76
N GLY A 427 -15.15 8.83 -5.94
CA GLY A 427 -13.87 9.35 -6.40
C GLY A 427 -13.63 9.15 -7.89
N ASP A 428 -12.42 9.48 -8.35
CA ASP A 428 -11.99 9.17 -9.72
C ASP A 428 -11.62 7.70 -9.83
N SER A 429 -12.33 6.96 -10.66
CA SER A 429 -12.14 5.52 -10.84
C SER A 429 -10.81 5.13 -11.52
N TYR A 430 -10.03 6.11 -12.00
CA TYR A 430 -8.65 5.90 -12.42
C TYR A 430 -7.77 5.42 -11.24
N PHE A 431 -8.10 5.88 -10.03
CA PHE A 431 -7.39 5.43 -8.82
C PHE A 431 -7.47 3.90 -8.70
N ASP A 432 -6.32 3.28 -8.38
CA ASP A 432 -6.16 1.83 -8.24
C ASP A 432 -6.65 1.01 -9.46
N ASN A 433 -6.74 1.66 -10.63
CA ASN A 433 -7.19 1.04 -11.89
C ASN A 433 -8.63 0.48 -11.85
N MET A 434 -9.46 0.95 -10.89
CA MET A 434 -10.82 0.42 -10.69
C MET A 434 -11.68 0.60 -11.92
N GLY A 435 -11.69 1.77 -12.54
CA GLY A 435 -12.50 2.06 -13.73
C GLY A 435 -12.21 1.15 -14.90
N ASP A 436 -10.93 0.93 -15.21
CA ASP A 436 -10.50 0.04 -16.27
C ASP A 436 -10.87 -1.42 -15.98
N PHE A 437 -10.63 -1.88 -14.74
CA PHE A 437 -10.97 -3.24 -14.35
C PHE A 437 -12.49 -3.50 -14.40
N PHE A 438 -13.31 -2.68 -13.74
CA PHE A 438 -14.74 -2.94 -13.66
C PHE A 438 -15.43 -2.82 -15.03
N SER A 439 -15.07 -1.82 -15.86
CA SER A 439 -15.64 -1.66 -17.20
C SER A 439 -15.37 -2.87 -18.12
N HIS A 440 -14.18 -3.46 -18.02
CA HIS A 440 -13.83 -4.64 -18.82
C HIS A 440 -14.36 -5.98 -18.25
N ASN A 441 -14.94 -5.97 -17.05
CA ASN A 441 -15.42 -7.16 -16.37
C ASN A 441 -16.92 -7.14 -16.06
N GLY A 442 -17.71 -6.50 -16.95
CA GLY A 442 -19.17 -6.60 -16.98
C GLY A 442 -19.92 -5.59 -16.14
N TYR A 443 -19.26 -4.49 -15.70
CA TYR A 443 -19.90 -3.39 -14.99
C TYR A 443 -19.98 -2.12 -15.84
N GLU A 444 -21.05 -1.37 -15.71
CA GLU A 444 -21.10 0.05 -16.03
C GLU A 444 -20.45 0.81 -14.86
N VAL A 445 -19.42 1.60 -15.14
CA VAL A 445 -18.73 2.40 -14.11
C VAL A 445 -19.40 3.76 -14.02
N ILE A 446 -19.75 4.16 -12.81
CA ILE A 446 -20.32 5.47 -12.46
C ILE A 446 -19.40 6.06 -11.39
N ASP A 447 -18.70 7.13 -11.72
CA ASP A 447 -17.68 7.71 -10.84
C ASP A 447 -17.92 9.21 -10.58
N ARG A 448 -16.93 9.89 -10.03
CA ARG A 448 -16.98 11.32 -9.71
C ARG A 448 -17.44 12.19 -10.89
N LYS A 449 -17.08 11.81 -12.11
CA LYS A 449 -17.42 12.58 -13.34
C LYS A 449 -18.92 12.54 -13.66
N ASP A 450 -19.60 11.49 -13.22
CA ASP A 450 -21.04 11.30 -13.42
C ASP A 450 -21.89 12.00 -12.36
N ILE A 451 -21.26 12.62 -11.33
CA ILE A 451 -21.93 13.37 -10.29
C ILE A 451 -21.77 14.88 -10.56
N PRO A 452 -22.82 15.58 -11.02
CA PRO A 452 -22.75 17.01 -11.30
C PRO A 452 -22.36 17.81 -10.05
N ASN A 453 -21.56 18.88 -10.23
CA ASN A 453 -21.08 19.68 -9.10
C ASN A 453 -22.19 20.32 -8.25
N ASN A 454 -23.36 20.62 -8.84
CA ASN A 454 -24.52 21.11 -8.11
C ASN A 454 -25.23 20.07 -7.26
N GLN A 455 -24.85 18.80 -7.36
CA GLN A 455 -25.33 17.69 -6.52
C GLN A 455 -24.30 17.27 -5.46
N VAL A 456 -23.16 17.92 -5.41
CA VAL A 456 -22.09 17.64 -4.44
C VAL A 456 -22.30 18.49 -3.21
N THR A 457 -22.55 17.85 -2.08
CA THR A 457 -22.67 18.48 -0.76
C THR A 457 -21.30 18.74 -0.14
N PHE A 458 -20.40 17.78 -0.27
CA PHE A 458 -19.03 17.83 0.25
C PHE A 458 -18.12 16.90 -0.54
N ALA A 459 -16.88 17.32 -0.74
CA ALA A 459 -15.84 16.50 -1.36
C ALA A 459 -14.48 16.81 -0.74
N ASN A 460 -13.62 15.81 -0.74
CA ASN A 460 -12.19 15.91 -0.42
C ASN A 460 -11.38 15.28 -1.55
N ILE A 461 -10.07 15.05 -1.34
CA ILE A 461 -9.19 14.45 -2.36
C ILE A 461 -9.66 13.06 -2.83
N TRP A 462 -10.39 12.30 -2.01
CA TRP A 462 -10.87 10.96 -2.34
C TRP A 462 -12.19 10.94 -3.11
N GLY A 463 -12.85 12.08 -3.22
CA GLY A 463 -14.12 12.23 -3.92
C GLY A 463 -15.23 12.86 -3.10
N VAL A 464 -16.47 12.64 -3.51
CA VAL A 464 -17.65 13.13 -2.82
C VAL A 464 -17.95 12.29 -1.58
N CYS A 465 -18.63 12.88 -0.60
CA CYS A 465 -19.03 12.20 0.63
C CYS A 465 -20.04 11.08 0.39
N ASP A 466 -20.18 10.18 1.35
CA ASP A 466 -21.03 8.97 1.24
C ASP A 466 -22.49 9.31 0.98
N GLU A 467 -23.05 10.41 1.55
CA GLU A 467 -24.42 10.84 1.24
C GLU A 467 -24.60 11.14 -0.25
N ASP A 468 -23.63 11.76 -0.91
CA ASP A 468 -23.71 12.12 -2.32
C ASP A 468 -23.61 10.89 -3.22
N ILE A 469 -22.74 9.92 -2.84
CA ILE A 469 -22.64 8.60 -3.53
C ILE A 469 -24.00 7.88 -3.44
N PHE A 470 -24.61 7.84 -2.26
CA PHE A 470 -25.91 7.18 -2.05
C PHE A 470 -27.04 7.91 -2.74
N ASN A 471 -27.05 9.24 -2.77
CA ASN A 471 -28.02 10.02 -3.53
C ASN A 471 -27.92 9.74 -5.04
N LYS A 472 -26.70 9.67 -5.57
CA LYS A 472 -26.46 9.25 -6.96
C LYS A 472 -26.96 7.83 -7.21
N SER A 473 -26.67 6.91 -6.29
CA SER A 473 -27.14 5.51 -6.39
C SER A 473 -28.66 5.42 -6.45
N LEU A 474 -29.39 6.18 -5.62
CA LEU A 474 -30.85 6.21 -5.66
C LEU A 474 -31.39 6.69 -7.02
N GLN A 475 -30.76 7.69 -7.64
CA GLN A 475 -31.15 8.16 -8.99
C GLN A 475 -30.90 7.06 -10.04
N VAL A 476 -29.77 6.39 -9.97
CA VAL A 476 -29.42 5.30 -10.87
C VAL A 476 -30.41 4.12 -10.73
N PHE A 477 -30.75 3.74 -9.51
CA PHE A 477 -31.69 2.64 -9.25
C PHE A 477 -33.12 2.96 -9.70
N GLU A 478 -33.53 4.20 -9.54
CA GLU A 478 -34.82 4.66 -10.06
C GLU A 478 -34.91 4.54 -11.59
N LYS A 479 -33.84 4.97 -12.30
CA LYS A 479 -33.75 4.81 -13.75
C LYS A 479 -33.78 3.33 -14.20
N ASN A 480 -33.08 2.45 -13.47
CA ASN A 480 -33.07 1.01 -13.76
C ASN A 480 -34.45 0.40 -13.55
N TYR A 481 -35.13 0.77 -12.45
CA TYR A 481 -36.48 0.31 -12.14
C TYR A 481 -37.50 0.74 -13.23
N GLN A 482 -37.45 2.00 -13.66
CA GLN A 482 -38.29 2.49 -14.76
C GLN A 482 -38.05 1.73 -16.07
N SER A 483 -36.81 1.26 -16.30
CA SER A 483 -36.47 0.43 -17.44
C SER A 483 -36.85 -1.04 -17.26
N LYS A 484 -37.46 -1.42 -16.14
CA LYS A 484 -37.89 -2.80 -15.79
C LYS A 484 -36.74 -3.83 -15.83
N LEU A 485 -35.52 -3.41 -15.59
CA LEU A 485 -34.35 -4.26 -15.52
C LEU A 485 -33.96 -4.51 -14.05
N PRO A 486 -33.74 -5.76 -13.65
CA PRO A 486 -33.12 -6.02 -12.37
C PRO A 486 -31.70 -5.46 -12.39
N PHE A 487 -31.24 -4.90 -11.28
CA PHE A 487 -29.92 -4.30 -11.20
C PHE A 487 -29.06 -4.94 -10.10
N PHE A 488 -27.78 -4.97 -10.38
CA PHE A 488 -26.73 -5.24 -9.41
C PHE A 488 -25.84 -4.00 -9.31
N ALA A 489 -25.71 -3.43 -8.14
CA ALA A 489 -24.82 -2.30 -7.91
C ALA A 489 -23.84 -2.62 -6.80
N GLN A 490 -22.55 -2.47 -7.10
CA GLN A 490 -21.48 -2.45 -6.11
C GLN A 490 -21.09 -1.01 -5.87
N ILE A 491 -21.36 -0.51 -4.65
CA ILE A 491 -21.10 0.85 -4.22
C ILE A 491 -19.85 0.83 -3.32
N MET A 492 -18.87 1.70 -3.58
CA MET A 492 -17.70 1.89 -2.73
C MET A 492 -17.78 3.24 -2.04
N THR A 493 -17.73 3.25 -0.68
CA THR A 493 -17.74 4.48 0.13
C THR A 493 -16.37 5.15 0.17
N THR A 494 -16.30 6.42 0.58
CA THR A 494 -15.07 7.21 0.58
C THR A 494 -14.79 7.92 1.91
N SER A 495 -15.84 8.23 2.71
CA SER A 495 -15.71 9.18 3.82
C SER A 495 -14.90 8.67 5.00
N ASN A 496 -14.77 7.35 5.18
CA ASN A 496 -13.93 6.75 6.22
C ASN A 496 -12.44 6.64 5.84
N HIS A 497 -12.01 7.39 4.85
CA HIS A 497 -10.60 7.53 4.49
C HIS A 497 -10.00 8.81 5.10
N ARG A 498 -8.70 8.80 5.46
CA ARG A 498 -8.00 10.03 5.87
C ARG A 498 -8.10 11.08 4.76
N PRO A 499 -8.41 12.35 5.02
CA PRO A 499 -8.31 13.08 6.29
C PRO A 499 -9.53 12.97 7.23
N TYR A 500 -10.45 12.01 7.03
CA TYR A 500 -11.63 11.78 7.86
C TYR A 500 -12.60 12.96 7.89
N THR A 501 -12.75 13.63 6.75
CA THR A 501 -13.59 14.82 6.61
C THR A 501 -14.91 14.48 5.95
N TYR A 502 -15.98 15.11 6.42
CA TYR A 502 -17.35 14.91 5.98
C TYR A 502 -18.19 16.20 6.20
N PRO A 503 -19.44 16.29 5.68
CA PRO A 503 -20.27 17.48 5.85
C PRO A 503 -20.55 17.77 7.33
N SER A 504 -20.31 19.00 7.77
CA SER A 504 -20.60 19.43 9.15
C SER A 504 -22.09 19.35 9.50
N GLY A 505 -22.39 19.15 10.79
CA GLY A 505 -23.76 19.16 11.31
C GLY A 505 -24.59 17.89 11.01
N ARG A 506 -24.01 16.85 10.44
CA ARG A 506 -24.69 15.57 10.16
C ARG A 506 -24.77 14.65 11.36
N ILE A 507 -23.71 14.65 12.15
CA ILE A 507 -23.57 13.83 13.37
C ILE A 507 -23.11 14.69 14.54
N LYS A 508 -23.34 14.19 15.77
CA LYS A 508 -22.74 14.77 16.98
C LYS A 508 -21.45 14.04 17.30
N VAL A 509 -20.38 14.80 17.44
CA VAL A 509 -19.06 14.31 17.83
C VAL A 509 -18.58 15.12 19.02
N ASP A 510 -18.11 14.43 20.06
CA ASP A 510 -17.49 15.05 21.21
C ASP A 510 -15.98 15.07 20.96
N GLY A 511 -15.38 16.26 20.80
CA GLY A 511 -13.96 16.43 20.49
C GLY A 511 -13.67 16.77 19.03
N ASP A 512 -12.52 16.28 18.51
CA ASP A 512 -12.09 16.53 17.13
C ASP A 512 -12.99 15.79 16.13
N PRO A 513 -13.64 16.47 15.19
CA PRO A 513 -14.47 15.84 14.18
C PRO A 513 -13.68 15.10 13.08
N ASN A 514 -12.37 15.34 12.96
CA ASN A 514 -11.54 14.76 11.92
C ASN A 514 -10.79 13.51 12.41
N THR A 515 -11.49 12.67 13.18
CA THR A 515 -10.97 11.37 13.63
C THR A 515 -11.60 10.23 12.82
N ARG A 516 -10.96 9.08 12.84
CA ARG A 516 -11.49 7.88 12.19
C ARG A 516 -12.84 7.46 12.78
N GLU A 517 -12.98 7.51 14.09
CA GLU A 517 -14.20 7.17 14.81
C GLU A 517 -15.37 8.07 14.37
N ALA A 518 -15.11 9.36 14.23
CA ALA A 518 -16.10 10.32 13.73
C ALA A 518 -16.48 10.03 12.27
N ALA A 519 -15.52 9.69 11.41
CA ALA A 519 -15.79 9.32 10.02
C ALA A 519 -16.58 8.00 9.91
N VAL A 520 -16.26 7.00 10.73
CA VAL A 520 -17.07 5.76 10.85
C VAL A 520 -18.50 6.08 11.24
N LYS A 521 -18.68 6.94 12.26
CA LYS A 521 -20.02 7.37 12.71
C LYS A 521 -20.79 8.11 11.61
N TYR A 522 -20.10 8.93 10.79
CA TYR A 522 -20.71 9.57 9.65
C TYR A 522 -21.11 8.58 8.55
N THR A 523 -20.25 7.64 8.22
CA THR A 523 -20.53 6.59 7.23
C THR A 523 -21.73 5.74 7.67
N ASP A 524 -21.80 5.36 8.96
CA ASP A 524 -22.96 4.68 9.54
C ASP A 524 -24.25 5.50 9.38
N TYR A 525 -24.20 6.79 9.69
CA TYR A 525 -25.31 7.71 9.46
C TYR A 525 -25.75 7.74 7.99
N ALA A 526 -24.79 7.86 7.06
CA ALA A 526 -25.07 7.92 5.63
C ALA A 526 -25.70 6.62 5.10
N ILE A 527 -25.25 5.45 5.55
CA ILE A 527 -25.84 4.14 5.24
C ILE A 527 -27.26 4.07 5.80
N GLY A 528 -27.47 4.46 7.07
CA GLY A 528 -28.80 4.48 7.68
C GLY A 528 -29.78 5.36 6.93
N LYS A 529 -29.35 6.56 6.54
CA LYS A 529 -30.13 7.50 5.72
C LYS A 529 -30.47 6.90 4.36
N PHE A 530 -29.49 6.32 3.67
CA PHE A 530 -29.68 5.67 2.37
C PHE A 530 -30.75 4.56 2.44
N ILE A 531 -30.66 3.66 3.41
CA ILE A 531 -31.64 2.58 3.59
C ILE A 531 -33.04 3.16 3.88
N ASN A 532 -33.15 4.21 4.70
CA ASN A 532 -34.40 4.87 5.01
C ASN A 532 -35.00 5.57 3.77
N ASP A 533 -34.20 6.17 2.93
CA ASP A 533 -34.66 6.79 1.67
C ASP A 533 -35.04 5.73 0.64
N ALA A 534 -34.29 4.63 0.56
CA ALA A 534 -34.60 3.48 -0.29
C ALA A 534 -35.94 2.84 0.10
N ARG A 535 -36.30 2.75 1.39
CA ARG A 535 -37.58 2.20 1.87
C ARG A 535 -38.81 2.91 1.28
N LYS A 536 -38.68 4.16 0.87
CA LYS A 536 -39.72 4.96 0.24
C LYS A 536 -39.91 4.65 -1.26
N LYS A 537 -39.02 3.83 -1.84
CA LYS A 537 -38.99 3.51 -3.28
C LYS A 537 -39.75 2.21 -3.59
N ALA A 538 -40.43 2.18 -4.72
CA ALA A 538 -41.21 1.02 -5.15
C ALA A 538 -40.39 -0.25 -5.34
N TRP A 539 -39.10 -0.12 -5.72
CA TRP A 539 -38.20 -1.24 -5.94
C TRP A 539 -37.65 -1.84 -4.62
N PHE A 540 -37.79 -1.19 -3.47
CA PHE A 540 -37.21 -1.60 -2.20
C PHE A 540 -37.62 -3.02 -1.78
N GLN A 541 -38.89 -3.36 -1.89
CA GLN A 541 -39.44 -4.65 -1.45
C GLN A 541 -38.80 -5.85 -2.22
N ASN A 542 -38.32 -5.61 -3.44
CA ASN A 542 -37.64 -6.60 -4.26
C ASN A 542 -36.13 -6.33 -4.34
N THR A 543 -35.52 -5.91 -3.23
CA THR A 543 -34.09 -5.58 -3.20
C THR A 543 -33.40 -6.20 -2.00
N VAL A 544 -32.21 -6.75 -2.25
CA VAL A 544 -31.31 -7.29 -1.24
C VAL A 544 -30.14 -6.33 -1.08
N PHE A 545 -29.89 -5.89 0.14
CA PHE A 545 -28.76 -5.04 0.51
C PHE A 545 -27.71 -5.89 1.23
N VAL A 546 -26.48 -5.87 0.74
CA VAL A 546 -25.30 -6.45 1.41
C VAL A 546 -24.44 -5.29 1.86
N VAL A 547 -24.15 -5.21 3.15
CA VAL A 547 -23.20 -4.22 3.69
C VAL A 547 -22.00 -5.00 4.22
N ILE A 548 -20.83 -4.70 3.71
CA ILE A 548 -19.59 -5.40 4.03
C ILE A 548 -18.42 -4.43 3.95
N ALA A 549 -17.43 -4.58 4.84
CA ALA A 549 -16.19 -3.83 4.70
C ALA A 549 -15.30 -4.39 3.57
N ASP A 550 -14.49 -3.54 2.97
CA ASP A 550 -13.42 -3.95 2.06
C ASP A 550 -12.23 -4.58 2.81
N HIS A 551 -11.77 -3.92 3.88
CA HIS A 551 -10.74 -4.38 4.81
C HIS A 551 -10.90 -3.69 6.17
N CYS A 552 -10.05 -4.05 7.14
CA CYS A 552 -9.99 -3.37 8.44
C CYS A 552 -9.25 -2.03 8.36
N ALA A 553 -9.50 -1.18 9.35
CA ALA A 553 -8.91 0.15 9.51
C ALA A 553 -7.39 0.14 9.71
N SER A 554 -6.84 -0.93 10.29
CA SER A 554 -5.41 -1.11 10.55
C SER A 554 -4.99 -2.53 10.20
N SER A 555 -3.73 -2.69 9.78
CA SER A 555 -3.12 -3.99 9.49
C SER A 555 -1.93 -4.32 10.40
N ALA A 556 -1.59 -3.39 11.30
CA ALA A 556 -0.45 -3.55 12.21
C ALA A 556 -0.74 -4.53 13.36
N GLY A 557 0.23 -5.36 13.71
CA GLY A 557 0.12 -6.30 14.81
C GLY A 557 1.43 -7.02 15.12
N LYS A 558 1.44 -7.90 16.13
CA LYS A 558 2.62 -8.68 16.54
C LYS A 558 3.06 -9.69 15.50
N THR A 559 2.12 -10.22 14.73
CA THR A 559 2.38 -11.14 13.61
C THR A 559 2.25 -10.41 12.28
N SER A 560 2.73 -11.01 11.20
CA SER A 560 2.59 -10.43 9.86
C SER A 560 1.15 -10.44 9.33
N LEU A 561 0.30 -11.31 9.91
CA LEU A 561 -1.11 -11.46 9.60
C LEU A 561 -1.90 -11.56 10.92
N PRO A 562 -2.05 -10.47 11.67
CA PRO A 562 -2.81 -10.48 12.92
C PRO A 562 -4.30 -10.64 12.60
N ILE A 563 -4.93 -11.68 13.11
CA ILE A 563 -6.30 -12.09 12.74
C ILE A 563 -7.32 -11.01 13.06
N ASP A 564 -7.16 -10.30 14.18
CA ASP A 564 -8.05 -9.21 14.56
C ASP A 564 -8.09 -8.08 13.51
N ARG A 565 -7.01 -7.90 12.77
CA ARG A 565 -6.87 -6.88 11.71
C ARG A 565 -7.41 -7.34 10.35
N TYR A 566 -8.10 -8.48 10.33
CA TYR A 566 -8.81 -8.99 9.17
C TYR A 566 -10.29 -9.27 9.48
N HIS A 567 -10.73 -9.12 10.74
CA HIS A 567 -12.12 -9.32 11.14
C HIS A 567 -12.99 -8.15 10.70
N ILE A 568 -13.92 -8.40 9.77
CA ILE A 568 -14.79 -7.38 9.16
C ILE A 568 -16.27 -7.70 9.38
N PRO A 569 -17.14 -6.70 9.55
CA PRO A 569 -18.58 -6.89 9.62
C PRO A 569 -19.16 -7.19 8.24
N CYS A 570 -20.18 -8.06 8.21
CA CYS A 570 -21.02 -8.28 7.04
C CYS A 570 -22.44 -8.58 7.45
N LEU A 571 -23.40 -7.95 6.76
CA LEU A 571 -24.81 -8.24 6.90
C LEU A 571 -25.51 -8.30 5.53
N ILE A 572 -26.56 -9.13 5.43
CA ILE A 572 -27.47 -9.19 4.28
C ILE A 572 -28.87 -8.81 4.78
N TYR A 573 -29.33 -7.64 4.37
CA TYR A 573 -30.63 -7.07 4.73
C TYR A 573 -31.62 -7.16 3.57
N ALA A 574 -32.67 -7.95 3.75
CA ALA A 574 -33.72 -8.13 2.76
C ALA A 574 -35.03 -8.57 3.47
N PRO A 575 -35.71 -7.68 4.20
CA PRO A 575 -36.73 -8.05 5.17
C PRO A 575 -37.96 -8.75 4.56
N THR A 576 -38.19 -8.60 3.26
CA THR A 576 -39.28 -9.27 2.53
C THR A 576 -38.89 -10.55 1.83
N ILE A 577 -37.59 -10.82 1.72
CA ILE A 577 -37.05 -11.93 0.91
C ILE A 577 -36.36 -12.97 1.78
N LEU A 578 -35.63 -12.55 2.82
CA LEU A 578 -34.79 -13.40 3.65
C LEU A 578 -35.15 -13.27 5.14
N GLN A 579 -35.05 -14.37 5.87
CA GLN A 579 -35.23 -14.36 7.32
C GLN A 579 -33.90 -14.03 8.03
N PRO A 580 -33.94 -13.21 9.08
CA PRO A 580 -32.76 -12.88 9.88
C PRO A 580 -32.16 -14.13 10.52
N ARG A 581 -30.84 -14.22 10.54
CA ARG A 581 -30.09 -15.27 11.26
C ARG A 581 -28.65 -14.89 11.52
N LYS A 582 -28.05 -15.52 12.51
CA LYS A 582 -26.65 -15.39 12.87
C LYS A 582 -25.84 -16.53 12.28
N ILE A 583 -24.66 -16.23 11.74
CA ILE A 583 -23.70 -17.20 11.17
C ILE A 583 -22.40 -17.02 11.92
N GLU A 584 -22.01 -18.01 12.73
CA GLU A 584 -20.81 -17.97 13.58
C GLU A 584 -19.61 -18.67 12.92
N THR A 585 -19.85 -19.36 11.80
CA THR A 585 -18.83 -20.11 11.07
C THR A 585 -17.72 -19.18 10.56
N ILE A 586 -16.46 -19.56 10.77
CA ILE A 586 -15.32 -18.86 10.17
C ILE A 586 -15.49 -18.89 8.66
N CYS A 587 -15.51 -17.70 8.04
CA CYS A 587 -15.72 -17.57 6.61
C CYS A 587 -14.88 -16.43 6.02
N SER A 588 -14.71 -16.51 4.72
CA SER A 588 -13.87 -15.58 3.96
C SER A 588 -14.72 -14.63 3.12
N GLN A 589 -14.24 -13.43 2.95
CA GLN A 589 -14.85 -12.40 2.10
C GLN A 589 -15.18 -12.91 0.68
N ILE A 590 -14.36 -13.82 0.12
CA ILE A 590 -14.59 -14.43 -1.20
C ILE A 590 -15.86 -15.30 -1.28
N ASP A 591 -16.43 -15.68 -0.15
CA ASP A 591 -17.58 -16.60 -0.05
C ASP A 591 -18.93 -15.88 0.03
N VAL A 592 -18.91 -14.55 0.25
CA VAL A 592 -20.12 -13.76 0.47
C VAL A 592 -21.02 -13.74 -0.77
N MET A 593 -20.47 -13.41 -1.93
CA MET A 593 -21.26 -13.36 -3.17
C MET A 593 -21.72 -14.75 -3.65
N PRO A 594 -20.92 -15.82 -3.60
CA PRO A 594 -21.42 -17.21 -3.83
C PRO A 594 -22.56 -17.59 -2.90
N THR A 595 -22.48 -17.21 -1.61
CA THR A 595 -23.57 -17.44 -0.64
C THR A 595 -24.82 -16.69 -1.03
N LEU A 596 -24.70 -15.42 -1.41
CA LEU A 596 -25.81 -14.60 -1.87
C LEU A 596 -26.50 -15.20 -3.11
N LEU A 597 -25.72 -15.59 -4.13
CA LEU A 597 -26.25 -16.26 -5.33
C LEU A 597 -27.02 -17.52 -5.00
N SER A 598 -26.54 -18.32 -4.05
CA SER A 598 -27.22 -19.54 -3.56
C SER A 598 -28.50 -19.22 -2.80
N LEU A 599 -28.48 -18.22 -1.90
CA LEU A 599 -29.66 -17.75 -1.15
C LEU A 599 -30.79 -17.29 -2.07
N LEU A 600 -30.43 -16.60 -3.14
CA LEU A 600 -31.37 -16.09 -4.14
C LEU A 600 -31.72 -17.12 -5.20
N LYS A 601 -31.20 -18.33 -5.11
CA LYS A 601 -31.40 -19.46 -6.06
C LYS A 601 -31.06 -19.10 -7.51
N LEU A 602 -30.11 -18.17 -7.70
CA LEU A 602 -29.65 -17.74 -9.02
C LEU A 602 -28.72 -18.78 -9.59
N ARG A 603 -29.24 -19.59 -10.52
CA ARG A 603 -28.49 -20.68 -11.16
C ARG A 603 -27.46 -20.14 -12.13
N CYS A 604 -26.18 -20.42 -11.86
CA CYS A 604 -25.06 -20.08 -12.73
C CYS A 604 -23.95 -21.15 -12.64
N THR A 605 -23.12 -21.20 -13.69
CA THR A 605 -21.91 -22.04 -13.71
C THR A 605 -20.70 -21.13 -13.51
N VAL A 606 -19.85 -21.49 -12.55
CA VAL A 606 -18.71 -20.68 -12.13
C VAL A 606 -17.43 -21.51 -12.04
N SER A 607 -16.27 -20.82 -12.09
CA SER A 607 -14.93 -21.43 -11.97
C SER A 607 -14.12 -20.86 -10.80
N PHE A 608 -14.72 -20.06 -9.91
CA PHE A 608 -14.02 -19.47 -8.78
C PHE A 608 -14.01 -20.36 -7.51
N THR A 609 -13.14 -20.02 -6.57
CA THR A 609 -12.93 -20.75 -5.31
C THR A 609 -14.09 -20.59 -4.33
N GLY A 610 -14.66 -19.41 -4.24
CA GLY A 610 -15.68 -19.06 -3.24
C GLY A 610 -16.85 -20.04 -3.21
N GLN A 611 -17.38 -20.33 -2.03
CA GLN A 611 -18.39 -21.35 -1.76
C GLN A 611 -19.57 -20.77 -0.99
N ASN A 612 -20.69 -21.49 -0.99
CA ASN A 612 -21.83 -21.12 -0.15
C ASN A 612 -21.51 -21.44 1.33
N ILE A 613 -21.40 -20.42 2.16
CA ILE A 613 -21.11 -20.54 3.61
C ILE A 613 -22.18 -21.37 4.34
N LEU A 614 -23.39 -21.39 3.79
CA LEU A 614 -24.54 -22.08 4.40
C LEU A 614 -24.66 -23.55 3.98
N ALA A 615 -23.81 -24.01 3.10
CA ALA A 615 -23.79 -25.42 2.69
C ALA A 615 -23.25 -26.30 3.84
N PRO A 616 -23.87 -27.47 4.12
CA PRO A 616 -23.38 -28.38 5.15
C PRO A 616 -21.92 -28.84 4.94
N THR A 617 -21.45 -28.80 3.70
CA THR A 617 -20.09 -29.19 3.31
C THR A 617 -19.12 -28.01 3.28
N TYR A 618 -19.51 -26.83 3.75
CA TYR A 618 -18.65 -25.65 3.73
C TYR A 618 -17.41 -25.86 4.62
N PRO A 619 -16.20 -25.73 4.08
CA PRO A 619 -15.00 -25.81 4.89
C PRO A 619 -14.84 -24.48 5.67
N SER A 620 -15.04 -24.52 6.98
CA SER A 620 -14.89 -23.36 7.85
C SER A 620 -13.46 -22.82 7.78
N ARG A 621 -13.22 -21.84 6.91
CA ARG A 621 -11.87 -21.32 6.59
C ARG A 621 -11.91 -19.87 6.15
N ALA A 622 -10.76 -19.18 6.25
CA ALA A 622 -10.57 -17.85 5.72
C ALA A 622 -9.21 -17.69 4.99
N PHE A 623 -9.20 -16.80 4.02
CA PHE A 623 -7.99 -16.38 3.31
C PHE A 623 -7.69 -14.93 3.65
N MET A 624 -6.42 -14.62 3.88
CA MET A 624 -5.96 -13.28 4.16
C MET A 624 -4.56 -13.06 3.57
N ALA A 625 -4.25 -11.84 3.17
CA ALA A 625 -2.94 -11.55 2.62
C ALA A 625 -2.48 -10.14 2.96
N THR A 626 -1.17 -10.01 3.12
CA THR A 626 -0.45 -8.76 2.87
C THR A 626 0.03 -8.75 1.41
N TYR A 627 0.94 -7.85 1.06
CA TYR A 627 1.60 -7.90 -0.24
C TYR A 627 2.45 -9.17 -0.43
N GLN A 628 3.07 -9.66 0.65
CA GLN A 628 4.02 -10.76 0.63
C GLN A 628 3.51 -12.02 1.30
N ASP A 629 2.85 -11.90 2.44
CA ASP A 629 2.40 -13.03 3.23
C ASP A 629 0.99 -13.47 2.85
N LEU A 630 0.80 -14.78 2.71
CA LEU A 630 -0.45 -15.41 2.31
C LEU A 630 -0.92 -16.33 3.43
N GLY A 631 -2.00 -15.98 4.10
CA GLY A 631 -2.54 -16.65 5.27
C GLY A 631 -3.75 -17.52 4.95
N TYR A 632 -3.75 -18.74 5.45
CA TYR A 632 -4.84 -19.70 5.42
C TYR A 632 -5.24 -20.10 6.83
N LEU A 633 -6.41 -19.66 7.25
CA LEU A 633 -6.99 -19.99 8.55
C LEU A 633 -8.00 -21.12 8.38
N GLU A 634 -7.83 -22.21 9.11
CA GLU A 634 -8.81 -23.30 9.20
C GLU A 634 -8.83 -23.83 10.64
N GLY A 635 -10.01 -23.87 11.25
CA GLY A 635 -10.17 -24.13 12.67
C GLY A 635 -9.45 -23.07 13.52
N ASN A 636 -8.56 -23.52 14.39
CA ASN A 636 -7.75 -22.64 15.24
C ASN A 636 -6.29 -22.50 14.75
N ARG A 637 -6.02 -22.78 13.49
CA ARG A 637 -4.64 -22.76 12.97
C ARG A 637 -4.51 -21.87 11.76
N LEU A 638 -3.63 -20.87 11.87
CA LEU A 638 -3.23 -19.99 10.78
C LEU A 638 -1.94 -20.53 10.14
N THR A 639 -1.98 -20.84 8.85
CA THR A 639 -0.81 -21.19 8.03
C THR A 639 -0.42 -19.99 7.18
N VAL A 640 0.83 -19.56 7.27
CA VAL A 640 1.37 -18.40 6.53
C VAL A 640 2.45 -18.88 5.58
N LEU A 641 2.24 -18.62 4.28
CA LEU A 641 3.25 -18.78 3.24
C LEU A 641 3.89 -17.42 2.96
N SER A 642 5.21 -17.35 3.08
CA SER A 642 6.00 -16.13 2.89
C SER A 642 7.06 -16.31 1.81
N PRO A 643 7.60 -15.20 1.23
CA PRO A 643 8.74 -15.26 0.32
C PRO A 643 9.95 -16.01 0.91
N VAL A 644 10.90 -16.36 0.02
CA VAL A 644 12.08 -17.18 0.34
C VAL A 644 11.67 -18.58 0.84
N ARG A 645 10.51 -19.07 0.34
CA ARG A 645 9.96 -20.40 0.65
C ARG A 645 9.76 -20.66 2.15
N ASN A 646 9.45 -19.61 2.89
CA ASN A 646 9.23 -19.70 4.32
C ASN A 646 7.76 -20.07 4.63
N ILE A 647 7.55 -21.00 5.55
CA ILE A 647 6.23 -21.43 6.03
C ILE A 647 6.21 -21.31 7.54
N ARG A 648 5.20 -20.65 8.07
CA ARG A 648 4.96 -20.53 9.50
C ARG A 648 3.55 -20.98 9.82
N GLN A 649 3.37 -21.51 11.02
CA GLN A 649 2.03 -21.80 11.54
C GLN A 649 1.88 -21.24 12.95
N TYR A 650 0.66 -20.81 13.24
CA TYR A 650 0.27 -20.24 14.51
C TYR A 650 -0.98 -20.97 15.04
N ILE A 651 -1.03 -21.18 16.34
CA ILE A 651 -2.26 -21.56 17.03
C ILE A 651 -2.96 -20.27 17.43
N VAL A 652 -4.20 -20.13 16.99
CA VAL A 652 -5.07 -18.99 17.28
C VAL A 652 -5.92 -19.30 18.49
N ARG A 653 -5.86 -18.44 19.51
CA ARG A 653 -6.63 -18.56 20.74
C ARG A 653 -7.45 -17.30 20.97
N PRO A 654 -8.76 -17.41 21.21
CA PRO A 654 -9.54 -16.24 21.62
C PRO A 654 -9.12 -15.81 23.04
N LEU A 655 -9.04 -14.51 23.25
CA LEU A 655 -8.80 -13.90 24.56
C LEU A 655 -10.12 -13.43 25.20
N HIS A 656 -10.08 -13.12 26.51
CA HIS A 656 -11.27 -12.71 27.26
C HIS A 656 -11.85 -11.35 26.83
N ASP A 657 -11.04 -10.51 26.19
CA ASP A 657 -11.43 -9.20 25.66
C ASP A 657 -12.04 -9.26 24.26
N GLY A 658 -12.16 -10.47 23.67
CA GLY A 658 -12.69 -10.69 22.33
C GLY A 658 -11.65 -10.62 21.22
N THR A 659 -10.39 -10.33 21.54
CA THR A 659 -9.26 -10.39 20.61
C THR A 659 -8.70 -11.81 20.48
N PHE A 660 -7.70 -11.99 19.59
CA PHE A 660 -7.03 -13.26 19.39
C PHE A 660 -5.53 -13.16 19.66
N GLU A 661 -4.96 -14.27 20.14
CA GLU A 661 -3.51 -14.44 20.27
C GLU A 661 -3.03 -15.48 19.27
N GLU A 662 -2.07 -15.11 18.41
CA GLU A 662 -1.40 -16.04 17.50
C GLU A 662 -0.10 -16.54 18.14
N GLN A 663 -0.10 -17.76 18.63
CA GLN A 663 1.08 -18.41 19.20
C GLN A 663 1.83 -19.22 18.14
N PRO A 664 3.10 -18.89 17.83
CA PRO A 664 3.87 -19.67 16.86
C PRO A 664 4.03 -21.11 17.32
N THR A 665 3.89 -22.06 16.40
CA THR A 665 4.05 -23.48 16.69
C THR A 665 5.12 -24.14 15.85
N LYS A 666 5.94 -25.00 16.47
CA LYS A 666 6.90 -25.86 15.78
C LYS A 666 6.25 -27.14 15.22
N GLN A 667 5.08 -27.50 15.73
CA GLN A 667 4.33 -28.65 15.26
C GLN A 667 3.53 -28.31 14.01
N MET A 668 4.14 -28.55 12.85
CA MET A 668 3.59 -28.21 11.55
C MET A 668 2.52 -29.21 11.10
N ASN A 669 1.34 -28.71 10.75
CA ASN A 669 0.29 -29.50 10.11
C ASN A 669 0.49 -29.48 8.58
N GLN A 670 0.98 -30.59 8.03
CA GLN A 670 1.30 -30.72 6.61
C GLN A 670 0.07 -30.70 5.71
N GLU A 671 -1.09 -31.11 6.19
CA GLU A 671 -2.33 -31.05 5.43
C GLU A 671 -2.75 -29.61 5.18
N LEU A 672 -2.76 -28.74 6.21
CA LEU A 672 -3.10 -27.33 6.07
C LEU A 672 -2.08 -26.58 5.20
N ILE A 673 -0.80 -26.95 5.27
CA ILE A 673 0.23 -26.41 4.38
C ILE A 673 -0.10 -26.74 2.93
N ARG A 674 -0.42 -28.01 2.62
CA ARG A 674 -0.78 -28.42 1.26
C ARG A 674 -2.04 -27.72 0.76
N LYS A 675 -3.05 -27.53 1.61
CA LYS A 675 -4.27 -26.79 1.28
C LYS A 675 -3.93 -25.34 0.95
N ALA A 676 -3.16 -24.65 1.78
CA ALA A 676 -2.71 -23.27 1.53
C ALA A 676 -1.93 -23.16 0.21
N GLN A 677 -0.96 -24.06 0.00
CA GLN A 677 -0.19 -24.10 -1.25
C GLN A 677 -1.10 -24.32 -2.46
N ALA A 678 -2.05 -25.26 -2.41
CA ALA A 678 -2.96 -25.53 -3.52
C ALA A 678 -3.79 -24.28 -3.90
N TYR A 679 -4.37 -23.60 -2.91
CA TYR A 679 -5.18 -22.41 -3.15
C TYR A 679 -4.35 -21.27 -3.74
N TYR A 680 -3.26 -20.89 -3.13
CA TYR A 680 -2.46 -19.73 -3.56
C TYR A 680 -1.67 -19.99 -4.85
N GLN A 681 -1.14 -21.19 -5.01
CA GLN A 681 -0.46 -21.56 -6.27
C GLN A 681 -1.44 -21.60 -7.45
N TYR A 682 -2.65 -22.12 -7.25
CA TYR A 682 -3.65 -22.14 -8.32
C TYR A 682 -4.12 -20.73 -8.68
N THR A 683 -4.34 -19.86 -7.70
CA THR A 683 -4.65 -18.45 -7.97
C THR A 683 -3.56 -17.78 -8.80
N ASN A 684 -2.28 -18.07 -8.53
CA ASN A 684 -1.17 -17.58 -9.34
C ASN A 684 -1.18 -18.15 -10.77
N LEU A 685 -1.54 -19.44 -10.94
CA LEU A 685 -1.71 -20.04 -12.28
C LEU A 685 -2.87 -19.38 -13.04
N TYR A 686 -3.98 -19.09 -12.37
CA TYR A 686 -5.11 -18.35 -12.93
C TYR A 686 -4.66 -16.96 -13.41
N VAL A 687 -3.94 -16.20 -12.59
CA VAL A 687 -3.42 -14.88 -12.93
C VAL A 687 -2.48 -14.91 -14.14
N LYS A 688 -1.65 -15.95 -14.26
CA LYS A 688 -0.72 -16.10 -15.40
C LYS A 688 -1.41 -16.53 -16.70
N ALA A 689 -2.57 -17.17 -16.60
CA ALA A 689 -3.32 -17.65 -17.78
C ALA A 689 -4.22 -16.56 -18.37
N GLN A 690 -4.48 -15.49 -17.67
CA GLN A 690 -5.21 -14.29 -18.14
C GLN A 690 -4.28 -13.33 -18.88
#